data_ef82aa7c3d6e495adc4835e325f64110
#
_entry.id   ef82aa7c3d6e495adc4835e325f64110
#
_cell.length_a   1.000
_cell.length_b   1.000
_cell.length_c   1.000
_cell.angle_alpha   90.00
_cell.angle_beta   90.00
_cell.angle_gamma   90.00
#
_symmetry.space_group_name_H-M   'P 1'
#
loop_
_entity.id
_entity.type
_entity.pdbx_description
1 polymer ?
#
loop_
_entity_poly.entity_id
_entity_poly.type
_entity_poly.pdbx_seq_one_letter_code
_entity_poly.pdbx_strand_id
1 'polypeptide(L)'
;MPREYSLEHTRNIGIMAHIDAGKTTTTERILFYTGKTHRIGEVHDGAATMDWMVQEQERGITITSAATTCFWTPTRFHDDPAAAKANTCRINIIDTPGHVDFTVEVERSLRVLDGSVTVFCAKGGVEPQSETVWRQADKYHVPRMAYVNKMDITGANFFRVVDMMKERLHANAVPIQLPIGKEADFRGIIDLMTMEADVYYDDLGKDMRVEPIPEELRAQAEEYHNAMIEAIAETDESLFEKYCGGEEITIDELKAALRHACINNEIVPVICGTSYKNKGVQKLLDAVIDYMPAPTDIPAIKGINPDTGEEDERRASDDEPFSALAFKIATDPFVGKLCFFRVYSGVLEKGTAVLNSTKGKEERLGRILQMHANDRKDIDIVYAGDIAAAIGVKNTTTGDTFCDEDHPIILESMEFPEPVIRVAIEPKTKAGQEKMGIALSKLAEEDPTFRTYTDEETGQTIIAGMGELHLEIIVDRLLREFKVEANVGNPQVAYKETIRKKVDHECKYKRQSGGSGQYGHVKIILEPNEPGKGYEFINAVTGGAIPKEFIEPVNQGIQGAMQSGVLAGYNVVDVKVTLYDGSYHEVDSSEMAFKIAGSMAFKEAMRKADPVLTEPIMKVSVTTPDDYLGDVIGDISSRRGAIESMEPVSGGQMVIASVPLAEMFGYATALRSRTQGRGVYTMEPSKFAEVPKSIQDEIIKARNAKA
;
A
#
# COMPACT_ATOMS: atom_id res chain seq x y z
N MET A 1 -26.84 -17.32 21.09
CA MET A 1 -27.78 -18.02 20.17
C MET A 1 -26.95 -18.90 19.26
N PRO A 2 -27.44 -20.06 18.77
CA PRO A 2 -26.69 -20.83 17.79
C PRO A 2 -26.52 -19.99 16.52
N ARG A 3 -25.40 -20.14 15.82
CA ARG A 3 -25.13 -19.46 14.56
C ARG A 3 -26.14 -19.88 13.49
N GLU A 4 -26.47 -18.97 12.60
CA GLU A 4 -27.46 -19.21 11.54
C GLU A 4 -26.90 -20.07 10.40
N TYR A 5 -25.60 -19.87 10.07
CA TYR A 5 -24.86 -20.60 9.04
C TYR A 5 -23.63 -21.25 9.66
N SER A 6 -23.36 -22.52 9.38
CA SER A 6 -22.17 -23.20 9.87
C SER A 6 -20.89 -22.61 9.25
N LEU A 7 -19.74 -22.86 9.87
CA LEU A 7 -18.43 -22.47 9.31
C LEU A 7 -18.21 -23.07 7.93
N GLU A 8 -18.61 -24.31 7.71
CA GLU A 8 -18.51 -25.01 6.42
C GLU A 8 -19.33 -24.32 5.31
N HIS A 9 -20.45 -23.64 5.67
CA HIS A 9 -21.28 -22.86 4.75
C HIS A 9 -20.94 -21.37 4.77
N THR A 10 -19.72 -21.02 5.14
CA THR A 10 -19.22 -19.64 5.10
C THR A 10 -18.06 -19.55 4.11
N ARG A 11 -17.98 -18.46 3.33
CA ARG A 11 -16.88 -18.14 2.43
C ARG A 11 -16.45 -16.70 2.65
N ASN A 12 -15.16 -16.47 2.84
CA ASN A 12 -14.56 -15.14 2.93
C ASN A 12 -13.70 -14.94 1.70
N ILE A 13 -14.19 -14.23 0.71
CA ILE A 13 -13.52 -14.10 -0.59
C ILE A 13 -13.20 -12.65 -0.92
N GLY A 14 -12.06 -12.45 -1.59
CA GLY A 14 -11.70 -11.20 -2.23
C GLY A 14 -11.95 -11.24 -3.73
N ILE A 15 -12.39 -10.12 -4.30
CA ILE A 15 -12.42 -9.97 -5.75
C ILE A 15 -11.30 -9.04 -6.15
N MET A 16 -10.36 -9.56 -6.93
CA MET A 16 -9.15 -8.89 -7.38
C MET A 16 -9.15 -8.74 -8.87
N ALA A 17 -8.58 -7.64 -9.38
CA ALA A 17 -8.46 -7.42 -10.80
C ALA A 17 -7.50 -6.27 -11.09
N HIS A 18 -6.99 -6.19 -12.33
CA HIS A 18 -6.43 -4.95 -12.83
C HIS A 18 -7.55 -3.92 -13.15
N ILE A 19 -7.16 -2.68 -13.37
CA ILE A 19 -8.08 -1.60 -13.77
C ILE A 19 -8.83 -2.03 -15.04
N ASP A 20 -10.12 -1.74 -15.09
CA ASP A 20 -10.99 -2.05 -16.23
C ASP A 20 -11.19 -3.55 -16.56
N ALA A 21 -10.78 -4.50 -15.72
CA ALA A 21 -11.15 -5.91 -15.91
C ALA A 21 -12.64 -6.19 -15.67
N GLY A 22 -13.34 -5.26 -15.04
CA GLY A 22 -14.75 -5.37 -14.68
C GLY A 22 -15.00 -5.94 -13.28
N LYS A 23 -14.08 -5.70 -12.34
CA LYS A 23 -14.17 -6.09 -10.94
C LYS A 23 -15.47 -5.60 -10.30
N THR A 24 -15.67 -4.28 -10.20
CA THR A 24 -16.84 -3.67 -9.59
C THR A 24 -18.14 -4.13 -10.29
N THR A 25 -18.13 -4.23 -11.63
CA THR A 25 -19.27 -4.79 -12.38
C THR A 25 -19.58 -6.22 -11.95
N THR A 26 -18.57 -7.05 -11.75
CA THR A 26 -18.76 -8.45 -11.30
C THR A 26 -19.35 -8.47 -9.88
N THR A 27 -18.81 -7.67 -8.97
CA THR A 27 -19.31 -7.55 -7.59
C THR A 27 -20.76 -7.07 -7.56
N GLU A 28 -21.12 -6.04 -8.34
CA GLU A 28 -22.51 -5.54 -8.45
C GLU A 28 -23.46 -6.61 -8.98
N ARG A 29 -23.04 -7.44 -9.94
CA ARG A 29 -23.87 -8.57 -10.43
C ARG A 29 -24.04 -9.67 -9.39
N ILE A 30 -23.02 -9.95 -8.61
CA ILE A 30 -23.13 -10.87 -7.47
C ILE A 30 -24.16 -10.34 -6.47
N LEU A 31 -24.12 -9.06 -6.11
CA LEU A 31 -25.10 -8.43 -5.20
C LEU A 31 -26.52 -8.47 -5.76
N PHE A 32 -26.68 -8.29 -7.07
CA PHE A 32 -27.99 -8.38 -7.72
C PHE A 32 -28.57 -9.79 -7.68
N TYR A 33 -27.77 -10.82 -8.05
CA TYR A 33 -28.26 -12.21 -8.05
C TYR A 33 -28.52 -12.76 -6.64
N THR A 34 -27.78 -12.26 -5.65
CA THR A 34 -28.01 -12.63 -4.24
C THR A 34 -29.11 -11.82 -3.57
N GLY A 35 -29.83 -10.96 -4.32
CA GLY A 35 -30.97 -10.18 -3.84
C GLY A 35 -30.61 -9.04 -2.87
N LYS A 36 -29.33 -8.66 -2.79
CA LYS A 36 -28.89 -7.54 -1.95
C LYS A 36 -29.20 -6.18 -2.58
N THR A 37 -29.17 -6.10 -3.89
CA THR A 37 -29.59 -4.92 -4.64
C THR A 37 -30.77 -5.26 -5.55
N HIS A 38 -31.73 -4.33 -5.66
CA HIS A 38 -32.90 -4.51 -6.54
C HIS A 38 -32.68 -3.93 -7.94
N ARG A 39 -31.61 -3.17 -8.13
CA ARG A 39 -31.20 -2.56 -9.40
C ARG A 39 -29.78 -2.95 -9.71
N ILE A 40 -29.50 -3.11 -10.97
CA ILE A 40 -28.15 -3.32 -11.47
C ILE A 40 -27.47 -1.95 -11.45
N GLY A 41 -26.47 -1.77 -10.58
CA GLY A 41 -25.61 -0.58 -10.54
C GLY A 41 -24.64 -0.60 -11.73
N GLU A 42 -24.56 0.51 -12.46
CA GLU A 42 -23.58 0.69 -13.52
C GLU A 42 -22.45 1.60 -13.02
N VAL A 43 -21.19 1.15 -13.18
CA VAL A 43 -20.01 1.88 -12.74
C VAL A 43 -19.90 3.23 -13.47
N HIS A 44 -20.20 3.25 -14.76
CA HIS A 44 -20.13 4.46 -15.59
C HIS A 44 -21.14 5.55 -15.19
N ASP A 45 -22.23 5.16 -14.54
CA ASP A 45 -23.26 6.09 -14.06
C ASP A 45 -23.03 6.51 -12.60
N GLY A 46 -21.92 6.07 -11.96
CA GLY A 46 -21.65 6.32 -10.55
C GLY A 46 -22.68 5.69 -9.59
N ALA A 47 -23.38 4.66 -10.05
CA ALA A 47 -24.47 4.00 -9.33
C ALA A 47 -24.07 2.69 -8.65
N ALA A 48 -22.77 2.36 -8.65
CA ALA A 48 -22.24 1.14 -8.02
C ALA A 48 -22.32 1.25 -6.49
N THR A 49 -22.88 0.22 -5.85
CA THR A 49 -23.10 0.17 -4.40
C THR A 49 -21.79 0.06 -3.62
N MET A 50 -20.81 -0.65 -4.19
CA MET A 50 -19.52 -0.90 -3.54
C MET A 50 -18.58 0.30 -3.63
N ASP A 51 -18.66 1.11 -4.68
CA ASP A 51 -17.91 2.35 -4.83
C ASP A 51 -18.68 3.50 -4.13
N TRP A 52 -18.58 3.56 -2.82
CA TRP A 52 -19.40 4.47 -1.99
C TRP A 52 -18.78 5.86 -1.81
N MET A 53 -17.48 6.01 -2.05
CA MET A 53 -16.80 7.31 -2.00
C MET A 53 -17.11 8.13 -3.25
N VAL A 54 -17.30 9.45 -3.08
CA VAL A 54 -17.52 10.36 -4.22
C VAL A 54 -16.35 10.29 -5.21
N GLN A 55 -15.13 10.16 -4.71
CA GLN A 55 -13.92 10.04 -5.51
C GLN A 55 -13.88 8.75 -6.35
N GLU A 56 -14.39 7.64 -5.81
CA GLU A 56 -14.55 6.37 -6.53
C GLU A 56 -15.55 6.52 -7.68
N GLN A 57 -16.71 7.10 -7.38
CA GLN A 57 -17.80 7.31 -8.35
C GLN A 57 -17.38 8.26 -9.48
N GLU A 58 -16.74 9.38 -9.15
CA GLU A 58 -16.26 10.36 -10.16
C GLU A 58 -15.17 9.81 -11.07
N ARG A 59 -14.31 8.93 -10.56
CA ARG A 59 -13.15 8.39 -11.29
C ARG A 59 -13.40 7.01 -11.89
N GLY A 60 -14.47 6.33 -11.46
CA GLY A 60 -14.80 4.96 -11.90
C GLY A 60 -13.78 3.90 -11.46
N ILE A 61 -13.09 4.14 -10.33
CA ILE A 61 -12.09 3.22 -9.76
C ILE A 61 -12.38 2.98 -8.28
N THR A 62 -12.17 1.76 -7.82
CA THR A 62 -12.20 1.44 -6.39
C THR A 62 -10.91 1.94 -5.72
N ILE A 63 -11.03 2.72 -4.67
CA ILE A 63 -9.93 3.30 -3.89
C ILE A 63 -9.77 2.57 -2.57
N THR A 64 -10.88 2.34 -1.85
CA THR A 64 -10.89 1.66 -0.57
C THR A 64 -11.59 0.31 -0.68
N SER A 65 -11.09 -0.69 0.04
CA SER A 65 -11.77 -1.98 0.12
C SER A 65 -13.13 -1.83 0.82
N ALA A 66 -14.17 -2.42 0.25
CA ALA A 66 -15.51 -2.47 0.82
C ALA A 66 -15.89 -3.92 1.13
N ALA A 67 -16.49 -4.13 2.31
CA ALA A 67 -16.95 -5.45 2.72
C ALA A 67 -18.47 -5.55 2.62
N THR A 68 -18.96 -6.66 2.11
CA THR A 68 -20.39 -6.97 2.08
C THR A 68 -20.65 -8.44 2.33
N THR A 69 -21.82 -8.76 2.87
CA THR A 69 -22.25 -10.14 3.10
C THR A 69 -23.47 -10.44 2.24
N CYS A 70 -23.42 -11.52 1.49
CA CYS A 70 -24.52 -12.03 0.70
C CYS A 70 -24.74 -13.53 0.95
N PHE A 71 -25.82 -14.06 0.39
CA PHE A 71 -26.21 -15.46 0.56
C PHE A 71 -26.49 -16.06 -0.80
N TRP A 72 -25.97 -17.24 -1.06
CA TRP A 72 -26.18 -17.94 -2.31
C TRP A 72 -26.49 -19.42 -2.08
N THR A 73 -27.48 -19.90 -2.80
CA THR A 73 -27.78 -21.33 -2.92
C THR A 73 -27.26 -21.79 -4.28
N PRO A 74 -26.42 -22.84 -4.37
CA PRO A 74 -25.99 -23.33 -5.67
C PRO A 74 -27.15 -23.66 -6.59
N THR A 75 -27.03 -23.31 -7.88
CA THR A 75 -28.11 -23.41 -8.86
C THR A 75 -28.73 -24.80 -8.95
N ARG A 76 -27.94 -25.87 -8.72
CA ARG A 76 -28.40 -27.26 -8.69
C ARG A 76 -29.40 -27.61 -7.60
N PHE A 77 -29.59 -26.73 -6.60
CA PHE A 77 -30.52 -26.95 -5.50
C PHE A 77 -31.76 -26.03 -5.56
N HIS A 78 -31.90 -25.17 -6.58
CA HIS A 78 -32.97 -24.19 -6.64
C HIS A 78 -34.37 -24.83 -6.74
N ASP A 79 -34.49 -26.00 -7.34
CA ASP A 79 -35.77 -26.70 -7.53
C ASP A 79 -36.24 -27.50 -6.30
N ASP A 80 -35.38 -27.69 -5.31
CA ASP A 80 -35.69 -28.37 -4.05
C ASP A 80 -35.58 -27.40 -2.86
N PRO A 81 -36.68 -26.88 -2.30
CA PRO A 81 -36.65 -25.93 -1.19
C PRO A 81 -35.95 -26.44 0.08
N ALA A 82 -36.00 -27.75 0.32
CA ALA A 82 -35.37 -28.36 1.50
C ALA A 82 -33.84 -28.45 1.30
N ALA A 83 -33.40 -28.91 0.15
CA ALA A 83 -32.01 -28.93 -0.25
C ALA A 83 -31.43 -27.49 -0.38
N ALA A 84 -32.20 -26.58 -0.94
CA ALA A 84 -31.84 -25.16 -1.03
C ALA A 84 -31.51 -24.57 0.35
N LYS A 85 -32.40 -24.74 1.31
CA LYS A 85 -32.18 -24.26 2.69
C LYS A 85 -30.97 -24.90 3.37
N ALA A 86 -30.73 -26.17 3.14
CA ALA A 86 -29.62 -26.91 3.73
C ALA A 86 -28.26 -26.51 3.12
N ASN A 87 -28.22 -26.07 1.85
CA ASN A 87 -27.00 -25.77 1.09
C ASN A 87 -26.79 -24.29 0.81
N THR A 88 -27.56 -23.39 1.40
CA THR A 88 -27.32 -21.96 1.30
C THR A 88 -26.06 -21.58 2.06
N CYS A 89 -25.13 -20.91 1.36
CA CYS A 89 -23.89 -20.44 1.94
C CYS A 89 -23.93 -18.92 2.15
N ARG A 90 -23.29 -18.50 3.24
CA ARG A 90 -22.97 -17.09 3.50
C ARG A 90 -21.64 -16.77 2.83
N ILE A 91 -21.64 -15.72 2.03
CA ILE A 91 -20.43 -15.25 1.32
C ILE A 91 -20.14 -13.83 1.79
N ASN A 92 -19.02 -13.64 2.45
CA ASN A 92 -18.45 -12.35 2.77
C ASN A 92 -17.50 -11.96 1.63
N ILE A 93 -17.79 -10.87 0.97
CA ILE A 93 -17.00 -10.38 -0.16
C ILE A 93 -16.26 -9.13 0.28
N ILE A 94 -14.95 -9.08 0.05
CA ILE A 94 -14.16 -7.87 0.15
C ILE A 94 -13.76 -7.46 -1.28
N ASP A 95 -14.30 -6.33 -1.73
CA ASP A 95 -13.93 -5.73 -3.01
C ASP A 95 -12.63 -4.93 -2.82
N THR A 96 -11.58 -5.25 -3.59
CA THR A 96 -10.25 -4.67 -3.42
C THR A 96 -9.93 -3.69 -4.55
N PRO A 97 -9.13 -2.63 -4.29
CA PRO A 97 -8.66 -1.75 -5.36
C PRO A 97 -7.85 -2.48 -6.42
N GLY A 98 -7.91 -2.01 -7.65
CA GLY A 98 -7.10 -2.52 -8.78
C GLY A 98 -5.89 -1.65 -9.11
N HIS A 99 -5.73 -0.47 -8.49
CA HIS A 99 -4.67 0.48 -8.81
C HIS A 99 -3.42 0.27 -7.94
N VAL A 100 -2.24 0.40 -8.54
CA VAL A 100 -0.95 0.17 -7.85
C VAL A 100 -0.70 1.10 -6.66
N ASP A 101 -1.29 2.30 -6.65
CA ASP A 101 -1.15 3.24 -5.53
C ASP A 101 -1.90 2.77 -4.26
N PHE A 102 -2.82 1.80 -4.40
CA PHE A 102 -3.64 1.24 -3.34
C PHE A 102 -3.34 -0.23 -3.05
N THR A 103 -2.16 -0.71 -3.39
CA THR A 103 -1.74 -2.12 -3.16
C THR A 103 -1.83 -2.53 -1.70
N VAL A 104 -1.69 -1.60 -0.78
CA VAL A 104 -1.84 -1.83 0.67
C VAL A 104 -3.26 -2.21 1.06
N GLU A 105 -4.28 -1.65 0.42
CA GLU A 105 -5.66 -2.08 0.60
C GLU A 105 -5.84 -3.53 0.16
N VAL A 106 -5.14 -3.93 -0.92
CA VAL A 106 -5.11 -5.33 -1.39
C VAL A 106 -4.43 -6.22 -0.36
N GLU A 107 -3.26 -5.84 0.16
CA GLU A 107 -2.53 -6.63 1.18
C GLU A 107 -3.35 -6.79 2.47
N ARG A 108 -3.98 -5.72 2.95
CA ARG A 108 -4.87 -5.79 4.12
C ARG A 108 -6.02 -6.76 3.90
N SER A 109 -6.60 -6.75 2.72
CA SER A 109 -7.69 -7.65 2.36
C SER A 109 -7.22 -9.10 2.26
N LEU A 110 -6.10 -9.34 1.56
CA LEU A 110 -5.51 -10.68 1.39
C LEU A 110 -5.22 -11.38 2.73
N ARG A 111 -4.81 -10.60 3.74
CA ARG A 111 -4.48 -11.14 5.07
C ARG A 111 -5.70 -11.71 5.79
N VAL A 112 -6.90 -11.24 5.48
CA VAL A 112 -8.15 -11.63 6.16
C VAL A 112 -9.09 -12.46 5.29
N LEU A 113 -8.69 -12.78 4.06
CA LEU A 113 -9.47 -13.60 3.15
C LEU A 113 -9.05 -15.08 3.26
N ASP A 114 -10.01 -15.97 3.02
CA ASP A 114 -9.75 -17.40 2.91
C ASP A 114 -9.45 -17.80 1.47
N GLY A 115 -9.98 -17.05 0.50
CA GLY A 115 -9.74 -17.27 -0.92
C GLY A 115 -10.03 -16.03 -1.74
N SER A 116 -9.68 -16.07 -3.02
CA SER A 116 -9.87 -14.95 -3.93
C SER A 116 -10.33 -15.35 -5.32
N VAL A 117 -11.11 -14.47 -5.95
CA VAL A 117 -11.47 -14.54 -7.35
C VAL A 117 -10.68 -13.47 -8.10
N THR A 118 -9.79 -13.89 -8.98
CA THR A 118 -9.03 -12.96 -9.83
C THR A 118 -9.74 -12.80 -11.18
N VAL A 119 -10.19 -11.57 -11.46
CA VAL A 119 -10.91 -11.23 -12.68
C VAL A 119 -9.93 -10.77 -13.74
N PHE A 120 -9.88 -11.46 -14.88
CA PHE A 120 -9.08 -11.10 -16.04
C PHE A 120 -9.97 -10.60 -17.18
N CYS A 121 -9.48 -9.63 -17.94
CA CYS A 121 -10.16 -9.20 -19.16
C CYS A 121 -9.85 -10.17 -20.31
N ALA A 122 -10.87 -10.71 -20.99
CA ALA A 122 -10.69 -11.65 -22.10
C ALA A 122 -9.86 -11.07 -23.27
N LYS A 123 -9.80 -9.74 -23.39
CA LYS A 123 -8.99 -9.03 -24.38
C LYS A 123 -7.60 -8.68 -23.86
N GLY A 124 -7.46 -8.14 -22.66
CA GLY A 124 -6.17 -7.73 -22.06
C GLY A 124 -5.36 -8.93 -21.57
N GLY A 125 -6.03 -9.89 -20.96
CA GLY A 125 -5.38 -11.03 -20.30
C GLY A 125 -4.65 -10.66 -19.04
N VAL A 126 -3.43 -11.16 -18.89
CA VAL A 126 -2.57 -10.85 -17.75
C VAL A 126 -1.83 -9.53 -18.02
N GLU A 127 -2.14 -8.53 -17.21
CA GLU A 127 -1.52 -7.21 -17.23
C GLU A 127 -0.55 -7.03 -16.05
N PRO A 128 0.38 -6.05 -16.07
CA PRO A 128 1.36 -5.85 -15.00
C PRO A 128 0.74 -5.71 -13.60
N GLN A 129 -0.42 -5.06 -13.50
CA GLN A 129 -1.16 -4.95 -12.24
C GLN A 129 -1.68 -6.30 -11.76
N SER A 130 -2.13 -7.17 -12.68
CA SER A 130 -2.54 -8.54 -12.37
C SER A 130 -1.37 -9.34 -11.78
N GLU A 131 -0.16 -9.20 -12.36
CA GLU A 131 1.06 -9.85 -11.87
C GLU A 131 1.41 -9.40 -10.44
N THR A 132 1.23 -8.09 -10.14
CA THR A 132 1.50 -7.54 -8.80
C THR A 132 0.56 -8.11 -7.76
N VAL A 133 -0.74 -8.07 -8.03
CA VAL A 133 -1.77 -8.61 -7.11
C VAL A 133 -1.61 -10.13 -6.95
N TRP A 134 -1.26 -10.83 -8.03
CA TRP A 134 -1.00 -12.27 -8.00
C TRP A 134 0.16 -12.62 -7.08
N ARG A 135 1.30 -11.92 -7.20
CA ARG A 135 2.47 -12.11 -6.29
C ARG A 135 2.15 -11.79 -4.83
N GLN A 136 1.30 -10.79 -4.58
CA GLN A 136 0.84 -10.52 -3.22
C GLN A 136 0.00 -11.69 -2.66
N ALA A 137 -0.88 -12.26 -3.48
CA ALA A 137 -1.65 -13.44 -3.10
C ALA A 137 -0.75 -14.69 -2.87
N ASP A 138 0.34 -14.84 -3.63
CA ASP A 138 1.35 -15.88 -3.39
C ASP A 138 2.05 -15.70 -2.04
N LYS A 139 2.43 -14.47 -1.69
CA LYS A 139 3.06 -14.13 -0.40
C LYS A 139 2.22 -14.60 0.80
N TYR A 140 0.91 -14.48 0.71
CA TYR A 140 -0.03 -14.87 1.77
C TYR A 140 -0.64 -16.26 1.56
N HIS A 141 -0.18 -17.02 0.57
CA HIS A 141 -0.69 -18.35 0.21
C HIS A 141 -2.21 -18.43 0.06
N VAL A 142 -2.83 -17.35 -0.45
CA VAL A 142 -4.28 -17.28 -0.61
C VAL A 142 -4.74 -18.14 -1.78
N PRO A 143 -5.61 -19.15 -1.54
CA PRO A 143 -6.24 -19.92 -2.60
C PRO A 143 -7.00 -19.04 -3.58
N ARG A 144 -6.95 -19.38 -4.87
CA ARG A 144 -7.56 -18.52 -5.89
C ARG A 144 -8.15 -19.28 -7.06
N MET A 145 -9.15 -18.66 -7.65
CA MET A 145 -9.71 -19.04 -8.93
C MET A 145 -9.67 -17.87 -9.90
N ALA A 146 -9.69 -18.14 -11.19
CA ALA A 146 -9.66 -17.13 -12.23
C ALA A 146 -11.00 -17.02 -12.95
N TYR A 147 -11.48 -15.80 -13.11
CA TYR A 147 -12.68 -15.49 -13.90
C TYR A 147 -12.32 -14.63 -15.11
N VAL A 148 -12.38 -15.21 -16.30
CA VAL A 148 -12.14 -14.52 -17.58
C VAL A 148 -13.42 -13.79 -17.98
N ASN A 149 -13.46 -12.50 -17.70
CA ASN A 149 -14.59 -11.61 -17.91
C ASN A 149 -14.52 -10.88 -19.26
N LYS A 150 -15.61 -10.24 -19.63
CA LYS A 150 -15.74 -9.48 -20.88
C LYS A 150 -15.58 -10.35 -22.14
N MET A 151 -16.15 -11.54 -22.12
CA MET A 151 -16.14 -12.44 -23.30
C MET A 151 -16.92 -11.87 -24.48
N ASP A 152 -17.73 -10.84 -24.28
CA ASP A 152 -18.57 -10.16 -25.25
C ASP A 152 -17.88 -9.04 -26.05
N ILE A 153 -16.67 -8.62 -25.66
CA ILE A 153 -15.97 -7.52 -26.34
C ILE A 153 -15.14 -7.99 -27.53
N THR A 154 -14.95 -7.10 -28.50
CA THR A 154 -14.11 -7.38 -29.67
C THR A 154 -12.65 -7.65 -29.29
N GLY A 155 -12.11 -8.76 -29.74
CA GLY A 155 -10.77 -9.27 -29.43
C GLY A 155 -10.71 -10.17 -28.19
N ALA A 156 -11.86 -10.57 -27.63
CA ALA A 156 -11.93 -11.53 -26.54
C ALA A 156 -11.39 -12.91 -26.95
N ASN A 157 -10.50 -13.48 -26.14
CA ASN A 157 -9.91 -14.79 -26.37
C ASN A 157 -9.59 -15.49 -25.05
N PHE A 158 -10.46 -16.41 -24.65
CA PHE A 158 -10.33 -17.19 -23.41
C PHE A 158 -9.02 -18.00 -23.35
N PHE A 159 -8.72 -18.75 -24.40
CA PHE A 159 -7.56 -19.65 -24.42
C PHE A 159 -6.24 -18.90 -24.30
N ARG A 160 -6.12 -17.76 -24.99
CA ARG A 160 -4.95 -16.89 -24.85
C ARG A 160 -4.74 -16.41 -23.43
N VAL A 161 -5.83 -16.09 -22.71
CA VAL A 161 -5.71 -15.65 -21.29
C VAL A 161 -5.21 -16.78 -20.42
N VAL A 162 -5.70 -18.02 -20.63
CA VAL A 162 -5.22 -19.21 -19.92
C VAL A 162 -3.73 -19.44 -20.18
N ASP A 163 -3.28 -19.33 -21.43
CA ASP A 163 -1.88 -19.46 -21.80
C ASP A 163 -1.02 -18.37 -21.12
N MET A 164 -1.47 -17.13 -21.15
CA MET A 164 -0.80 -16.02 -20.44
C MET A 164 -0.69 -16.26 -18.93
N MET A 165 -1.69 -16.87 -18.29
CA MET A 165 -1.61 -17.23 -16.88
C MET A 165 -0.51 -18.26 -16.62
N LYS A 166 -0.38 -19.28 -17.49
CA LYS A 166 0.69 -20.28 -17.39
C LYS A 166 2.07 -19.69 -17.63
N GLU A 167 2.22 -18.83 -18.64
CA GLU A 167 3.50 -18.26 -19.04
C GLU A 167 4.00 -17.15 -18.09
N ARG A 168 3.11 -16.21 -17.68
CA ARG A 168 3.51 -15.01 -16.95
C ARG A 168 3.33 -15.14 -15.44
N LEU A 169 2.31 -15.88 -14.99
CA LEU A 169 2.02 -16.07 -13.57
C LEU A 169 2.55 -17.40 -13.05
N HIS A 170 3.06 -18.28 -13.93
CA HIS A 170 3.47 -19.64 -13.62
C HIS A 170 2.39 -20.43 -12.88
N ALA A 171 1.12 -20.11 -13.17
CA ALA A 171 -0.04 -20.72 -12.54
C ALA A 171 -0.40 -22.03 -13.24
N ASN A 172 -0.73 -23.07 -12.47
CA ASN A 172 -1.35 -24.27 -13.00
C ASN A 172 -2.85 -23.98 -13.29
N ALA A 173 -3.09 -23.20 -14.34
CA ALA A 173 -4.41 -22.75 -14.75
C ALA A 173 -5.14 -23.86 -15.50
N VAL A 174 -6.20 -24.38 -14.90
CA VAL A 174 -7.01 -25.49 -15.46
C VAL A 174 -8.42 -24.97 -15.77
N PRO A 175 -8.81 -24.89 -17.05
CA PRO A 175 -10.17 -24.57 -17.43
C PRO A 175 -11.15 -25.62 -16.89
N ILE A 176 -12.18 -25.17 -16.19
CA ILE A 176 -13.32 -26.01 -15.76
C ILE A 176 -14.59 -25.63 -16.52
N GLN A 177 -14.52 -24.59 -17.32
CA GLN A 177 -15.56 -24.13 -18.23
C GLN A 177 -14.95 -23.67 -19.55
N LEU A 178 -15.71 -23.83 -20.64
CA LEU A 178 -15.36 -23.25 -21.94
C LEU A 178 -16.45 -22.29 -22.44
N PRO A 179 -16.10 -21.23 -23.17
CA PRO A 179 -17.08 -20.33 -23.73
C PRO A 179 -17.82 -20.91 -24.95
N ILE A 180 -19.11 -20.66 -25.05
CA ILE A 180 -19.92 -20.92 -26.26
C ILE A 180 -20.00 -19.62 -27.05
N GLY A 181 -19.23 -19.55 -28.14
CA GLY A 181 -19.04 -18.32 -28.90
C GLY A 181 -18.05 -17.35 -28.28
N LYS A 182 -17.83 -16.22 -28.92
CA LYS A 182 -16.96 -15.13 -28.49
C LYS A 182 -17.50 -13.80 -29.01
N GLU A 183 -17.11 -12.71 -28.40
CA GLU A 183 -17.55 -11.36 -28.81
C GLU A 183 -19.08 -11.25 -28.81
N ALA A 184 -19.66 -10.72 -29.87
CA ALA A 184 -21.11 -10.57 -30.00
C ALA A 184 -21.88 -11.91 -29.96
N ASP A 185 -21.22 -13.02 -30.34
CA ASP A 185 -21.81 -14.36 -30.42
C ASP A 185 -21.66 -15.14 -29.09
N PHE A 186 -21.10 -14.53 -28.05
CA PHE A 186 -20.99 -15.16 -26.72
C PHE A 186 -22.39 -15.35 -26.11
N ARG A 187 -22.84 -16.61 -26.05
CA ARG A 187 -24.21 -16.95 -25.61
C ARG A 187 -24.30 -17.87 -24.40
N GLY A 188 -23.18 -18.48 -23.98
CA GLY A 188 -23.20 -19.43 -22.89
C GLY A 188 -21.85 -20.00 -22.55
N ILE A 189 -21.84 -21.00 -21.70
CA ILE A 189 -20.65 -21.69 -21.21
C ILE A 189 -20.88 -23.21 -21.24
N ILE A 190 -19.81 -23.95 -21.47
CA ILE A 190 -19.78 -25.41 -21.31
C ILE A 190 -19.20 -25.69 -19.94
N ASP A 191 -19.91 -26.44 -19.11
CA ASP A 191 -19.40 -26.97 -17.84
C ASP A 191 -18.66 -28.28 -18.14
N LEU A 192 -17.36 -28.29 -17.93
CA LEU A 192 -16.51 -29.44 -18.19
C LEU A 192 -16.67 -30.55 -17.13
N MET A 193 -17.21 -30.27 -15.95
CA MET A 193 -17.48 -31.28 -14.94
C MET A 193 -18.68 -32.15 -15.29
N THR A 194 -19.75 -31.52 -15.77
CA THR A 194 -21.01 -32.22 -16.13
C THR A 194 -21.11 -32.55 -17.62
N MET A 195 -20.27 -31.95 -18.45
CA MET A 195 -20.31 -32.02 -19.92
C MET A 195 -21.66 -31.58 -20.49
N GLU A 196 -22.17 -30.45 -19.94
CA GLU A 196 -23.41 -29.81 -20.34
C GLU A 196 -23.15 -28.34 -20.74
N ALA A 197 -24.08 -27.77 -21.48
CA ALA A 197 -24.02 -26.38 -21.92
C ALA A 197 -25.05 -25.53 -21.17
N ASP A 198 -24.62 -24.45 -20.52
CA ASP A 198 -25.48 -23.43 -19.94
C ASP A 198 -25.65 -22.29 -20.94
N VAL A 199 -26.83 -22.17 -21.55
CA VAL A 199 -27.14 -21.19 -22.61
C VAL A 199 -28.09 -20.12 -22.06
N TYR A 200 -27.77 -18.84 -22.31
CA TYR A 200 -28.53 -17.69 -21.85
C TYR A 200 -29.40 -17.14 -22.96
N TYR A 201 -30.69 -16.96 -22.70
CA TYR A 201 -31.71 -16.52 -23.65
C TYR A 201 -32.24 -15.10 -23.39
N ASP A 202 -31.84 -14.48 -22.28
CA ASP A 202 -32.22 -13.11 -21.95
C ASP A 202 -31.00 -12.25 -21.58
N ASP A 203 -31.17 -10.93 -21.60
CA ASP A 203 -30.12 -9.97 -21.27
C ASP A 203 -29.91 -9.80 -19.76
N LEU A 204 -30.83 -10.30 -18.93
CA LEU A 204 -30.72 -10.28 -17.47
C LEU A 204 -30.10 -11.56 -16.89
N GLY A 205 -29.77 -12.54 -17.76
CA GLY A 205 -29.20 -13.82 -17.34
C GLY A 205 -30.12 -14.67 -16.45
N LYS A 206 -31.45 -14.43 -16.49
CA LYS A 206 -32.43 -15.16 -15.69
C LYS A 206 -32.97 -16.39 -16.42
N ASP A 207 -33.08 -16.35 -17.74
CA ASP A 207 -33.44 -17.49 -18.59
C ASP A 207 -32.17 -18.23 -19.03
N MET A 208 -31.58 -18.98 -18.11
CA MET A 208 -30.47 -19.88 -18.35
C MET A 208 -31.00 -21.30 -18.47
N ARG A 209 -30.66 -21.99 -19.55
CA ARG A 209 -31.11 -23.37 -19.83
C ARG A 209 -29.92 -24.29 -19.97
N VAL A 210 -30.02 -25.47 -19.36
CA VAL A 210 -29.06 -26.55 -19.53
C VAL A 210 -29.41 -27.31 -20.81
N GLU A 211 -28.47 -27.40 -21.73
CA GLU A 211 -28.64 -28.02 -23.03
C GLU A 211 -27.46 -28.95 -23.36
N PRO A 212 -27.61 -29.88 -24.31
CA PRO A 212 -26.48 -30.65 -24.81
C PRO A 212 -25.42 -29.70 -25.44
N ILE A 213 -24.15 -30.08 -25.29
CA ILE A 213 -23.04 -29.35 -25.93
C ILE A 213 -23.25 -29.28 -27.44
N PRO A 214 -23.13 -28.09 -28.09
CA PRO A 214 -23.19 -27.96 -29.53
C PRO A 214 -22.21 -28.91 -30.23
N GLU A 215 -22.65 -29.60 -31.29
CA GLU A 215 -21.85 -30.65 -31.93
C GLU A 215 -20.48 -30.14 -32.43
N GLU A 216 -20.43 -28.87 -32.86
CA GLU A 216 -19.19 -28.20 -33.29
C GLU A 216 -18.15 -28.00 -32.19
N LEU A 217 -18.57 -27.96 -30.90
CA LEU A 217 -17.70 -27.75 -29.74
C LEU A 217 -17.45 -29.05 -28.97
N ARG A 218 -18.11 -30.16 -29.31
CA ARG A 218 -18.06 -31.40 -28.58
C ARG A 218 -16.64 -31.98 -28.48
N ALA A 219 -15.95 -32.05 -29.61
CA ALA A 219 -14.58 -32.58 -29.66
C ALA A 219 -13.62 -31.75 -28.79
N GLN A 220 -13.75 -30.41 -28.84
CA GLN A 220 -12.96 -29.53 -28.00
C GLN A 220 -13.31 -29.68 -26.51
N ALA A 221 -14.60 -29.81 -26.21
CA ALA A 221 -15.03 -30.03 -24.81
C ALA A 221 -14.50 -31.35 -24.26
N GLU A 222 -14.52 -32.42 -25.04
CA GLU A 222 -13.96 -33.72 -24.64
C GLU A 222 -12.44 -33.66 -24.41
N GLU A 223 -11.69 -32.94 -25.27
CA GLU A 223 -10.25 -32.72 -25.10
C GLU A 223 -9.95 -32.00 -23.77
N TYR A 224 -10.63 -30.87 -23.53
CA TYR A 224 -10.42 -30.11 -22.29
C TYR A 224 -10.95 -30.81 -21.03
N HIS A 225 -12.03 -31.61 -21.15
CA HIS A 225 -12.53 -32.44 -20.07
C HIS A 225 -11.48 -33.47 -19.65
N ASN A 226 -10.89 -34.19 -20.61
CA ASN A 226 -9.84 -35.18 -20.34
C ASN A 226 -8.59 -34.53 -19.74
N ALA A 227 -8.15 -33.38 -20.26
CA ALA A 227 -7.04 -32.63 -19.73
C ALA A 227 -7.30 -32.12 -18.29
N MET A 228 -8.53 -31.72 -17.99
CA MET A 228 -8.97 -31.34 -16.65
C MET A 228 -8.91 -32.53 -15.68
N ILE A 229 -9.43 -33.69 -16.08
CA ILE A 229 -9.39 -34.92 -15.24
C ILE A 229 -7.94 -35.32 -14.95
N GLU A 230 -7.08 -35.29 -15.98
CA GLU A 230 -5.65 -35.59 -15.84
C GLU A 230 -4.99 -34.67 -14.84
N ALA A 231 -5.17 -33.34 -15.00
CA ALA A 231 -4.60 -32.34 -14.10
C ALA A 231 -5.09 -32.49 -12.64
N ILE A 232 -6.36 -32.84 -12.43
CA ILE A 232 -6.92 -33.09 -11.10
C ILE A 232 -6.38 -34.39 -10.52
N ALA A 233 -6.33 -35.47 -11.31
CA ALA A 233 -5.83 -36.75 -10.87
C ALA A 233 -4.35 -36.70 -10.45
N GLU A 234 -3.53 -35.87 -11.10
CA GLU A 234 -2.12 -35.67 -10.71
C GLU A 234 -1.94 -35.12 -9.29
N THR A 235 -2.95 -34.49 -8.71
CA THR A 235 -2.90 -33.92 -7.35
C THR A 235 -3.39 -34.88 -6.24
N ASP A 236 -3.96 -36.02 -6.61
CA ASP A 236 -4.51 -37.01 -5.67
C ASP A 236 -4.08 -38.40 -6.04
N GLU A 237 -3.30 -39.08 -5.16
CA GLU A 237 -2.73 -40.41 -5.42
C GLU A 237 -3.82 -41.46 -5.73
N SER A 238 -4.94 -41.40 -5.02
CA SER A 238 -6.04 -42.38 -5.23
C SER A 238 -6.77 -42.18 -6.55
N LEU A 239 -6.96 -40.93 -6.96
CA LEU A 239 -7.54 -40.62 -8.27
C LEU A 239 -6.55 -40.89 -9.42
N PHE A 240 -5.27 -40.69 -9.19
CA PHE A 240 -4.25 -41.04 -10.17
C PHE A 240 -4.20 -42.53 -10.45
N GLU A 241 -4.30 -43.37 -9.41
CA GLU A 241 -4.40 -44.83 -9.57
C GLU A 241 -5.64 -45.22 -10.38
N LYS A 242 -6.81 -44.63 -10.07
CA LYS A 242 -8.05 -44.88 -10.82
C LYS A 242 -7.93 -44.46 -12.28
N TYR A 243 -7.38 -43.26 -12.53
CA TYR A 243 -7.18 -42.73 -13.86
C TYR A 243 -6.26 -43.62 -14.70
N CYS A 244 -5.11 -44.03 -14.16
CA CYS A 244 -4.20 -44.96 -14.81
C CYS A 244 -4.80 -46.40 -14.98
N GLY A 245 -5.65 -46.82 -14.09
CA GLY A 245 -6.37 -48.07 -14.16
C GLY A 245 -7.53 -48.09 -15.14
N GLY A 246 -7.93 -46.92 -15.67
CA GLY A 246 -9.11 -46.78 -16.53
C GLY A 246 -10.43 -46.99 -15.79
N GLU A 247 -10.43 -46.77 -14.48
CA GLU A 247 -11.64 -46.83 -13.66
C GLU A 247 -12.44 -45.51 -13.79
N GLU A 248 -13.76 -45.58 -13.64
CA GLU A 248 -14.63 -44.41 -13.67
C GLU A 248 -14.42 -43.55 -12.43
N ILE A 249 -14.15 -42.26 -12.63
CA ILE A 249 -14.04 -41.26 -11.55
C ILE A 249 -15.35 -40.48 -11.54
N THR A 250 -16.00 -40.41 -10.39
CA THR A 250 -17.28 -39.73 -10.22
C THR A 250 -17.09 -38.21 -10.16
N ILE A 251 -18.13 -37.44 -10.55
CA ILE A 251 -18.11 -35.96 -10.48
C ILE A 251 -17.84 -35.47 -9.05
N ASP A 252 -18.37 -36.16 -8.03
CA ASP A 252 -18.17 -35.78 -6.64
C ASP A 252 -16.71 -35.96 -6.21
N GLU A 253 -16.05 -37.04 -6.63
CA GLU A 253 -14.62 -37.27 -6.41
C GLU A 253 -13.77 -36.18 -7.10
N LEU A 254 -14.07 -35.87 -8.36
CA LEU A 254 -13.39 -34.81 -9.11
C LEU A 254 -13.55 -33.45 -8.43
N LYS A 255 -14.75 -33.11 -7.98
CA LYS A 255 -15.02 -31.85 -7.28
C LYS A 255 -14.28 -31.76 -5.95
N ALA A 256 -14.27 -32.84 -5.17
CA ALA A 256 -13.57 -32.89 -3.90
C ALA A 256 -12.05 -32.72 -4.09
N ALA A 257 -11.47 -33.41 -5.06
CA ALA A 257 -10.04 -33.32 -5.38
C ALA A 257 -9.67 -31.93 -5.92
N LEU A 258 -10.46 -31.36 -6.85
CA LEU A 258 -10.23 -30.02 -7.35
C LEU A 258 -10.32 -28.97 -6.24
N ARG A 259 -11.29 -29.10 -5.32
CA ARG A 259 -11.37 -28.24 -4.14
C ARG A 259 -10.10 -28.32 -3.30
N HIS A 260 -9.63 -29.52 -3.00
CA HIS A 260 -8.40 -29.74 -2.23
C HIS A 260 -7.17 -29.13 -2.94
N ALA A 261 -7.02 -29.41 -4.22
CA ALA A 261 -5.92 -28.85 -5.02
C ALA A 261 -5.97 -27.31 -5.12
N CYS A 262 -7.19 -26.73 -5.20
CA CYS A 262 -7.37 -25.28 -5.22
C CYS A 262 -6.99 -24.65 -3.87
N ILE A 263 -7.40 -25.24 -2.75
CA ILE A 263 -7.07 -24.78 -1.39
C ILE A 263 -5.56 -24.82 -1.15
N ASN A 264 -4.87 -25.82 -1.67
CA ASN A 264 -3.42 -25.97 -1.56
C ASN A 264 -2.62 -25.16 -2.60
N ASN A 265 -3.28 -24.38 -3.44
CA ASN A 265 -2.66 -23.63 -4.55
C ASN A 265 -1.96 -24.51 -5.60
N GLU A 266 -2.34 -25.76 -5.74
CA GLU A 266 -1.81 -26.69 -6.74
C GLU A 266 -2.46 -26.51 -8.10
N ILE A 267 -3.76 -26.17 -8.13
CA ILE A 267 -4.55 -25.86 -9.31
C ILE A 267 -5.27 -24.51 -9.14
N VAL A 268 -5.31 -23.75 -10.21
CA VAL A 268 -6.16 -22.55 -10.32
C VAL A 268 -7.31 -22.86 -11.28
N PRO A 269 -8.54 -23.08 -10.78
CA PRO A 269 -9.70 -23.28 -11.63
C PRO A 269 -9.99 -22.02 -12.46
N VAL A 270 -10.19 -22.18 -13.77
CA VAL A 270 -10.48 -21.06 -14.69
C VAL A 270 -11.89 -21.19 -15.23
N ILE A 271 -12.67 -20.14 -15.04
CA ILE A 271 -14.04 -20.00 -15.54
C ILE A 271 -14.17 -18.76 -16.44
N CYS A 272 -15.26 -18.64 -17.16
CA CYS A 272 -15.47 -17.52 -18.07
C CYS A 272 -16.89 -16.95 -18.03
N GLY A 273 -17.03 -15.71 -18.51
CA GLY A 273 -18.33 -15.06 -18.59
C GLY A 273 -18.24 -13.60 -19.07
N THR A 274 -19.36 -12.91 -18.97
CA THR A 274 -19.46 -11.46 -19.14
C THR A 274 -20.40 -10.87 -18.11
N SER A 275 -19.82 -10.23 -17.10
CA SER A 275 -20.58 -9.63 -16.01
C SER A 275 -21.50 -8.51 -16.52
N TYR A 276 -21.04 -7.71 -17.49
CA TYR A 276 -21.84 -6.63 -18.08
C TYR A 276 -23.12 -7.16 -18.78
N LYS A 277 -23.02 -8.29 -19.46
CA LYS A 277 -24.17 -8.96 -20.13
C LYS A 277 -24.87 -10.00 -19.24
N ASN A 278 -24.56 -10.05 -17.97
CA ASN A 278 -25.19 -10.94 -16.98
C ASN A 278 -25.10 -12.44 -17.30
N LYS A 279 -24.01 -12.88 -17.95
CA LYS A 279 -23.81 -14.29 -18.32
C LYS A 279 -22.59 -14.89 -17.61
N GLY A 280 -22.76 -16.00 -16.90
CA GLY A 280 -21.71 -16.72 -16.20
C GLY A 280 -21.57 -16.37 -14.72
N VAL A 281 -22.26 -15.36 -14.18
CA VAL A 281 -22.10 -14.91 -12.78
C VAL A 281 -22.70 -15.90 -11.79
N GLN A 282 -23.84 -16.53 -12.09
CA GLN A 282 -24.42 -17.57 -11.24
C GLN A 282 -23.48 -18.77 -11.12
N LYS A 283 -22.84 -19.17 -12.22
CA LYS A 283 -21.87 -20.26 -12.23
C LYS A 283 -20.56 -19.87 -11.55
N LEU A 284 -20.18 -18.59 -11.55
CA LEU A 284 -19.09 -18.09 -10.71
C LEU A 284 -19.43 -18.28 -9.21
N LEU A 285 -20.65 -17.93 -8.78
CA LEU A 285 -21.10 -18.13 -7.40
C LEU A 285 -21.14 -19.61 -7.00
N ASP A 286 -21.61 -20.48 -7.90
CA ASP A 286 -21.57 -21.94 -7.68
C ASP A 286 -20.14 -22.44 -7.51
N ALA A 287 -19.21 -22.01 -8.37
CA ALA A 287 -17.80 -22.36 -8.30
C ALA A 287 -17.11 -21.83 -7.02
N VAL A 288 -17.47 -20.64 -6.54
CA VAL A 288 -16.99 -20.10 -5.25
C VAL A 288 -17.39 -21.03 -4.11
N ILE A 289 -18.63 -21.51 -4.09
CA ILE A 289 -19.09 -22.42 -3.04
C ILE A 289 -18.41 -23.79 -3.16
N ASP A 290 -18.27 -24.32 -4.37
CA ASP A 290 -17.74 -25.65 -4.61
C ASP A 290 -16.23 -25.73 -4.38
N TYR A 291 -15.45 -24.71 -4.76
CA TYR A 291 -13.98 -24.79 -4.82
C TYR A 291 -13.23 -23.85 -3.88
N MET A 292 -13.84 -22.73 -3.41
CA MET A 292 -13.16 -21.86 -2.46
C MET A 292 -13.26 -22.39 -1.02
N PRO A 293 -12.22 -22.14 -0.20
CA PRO A 293 -12.18 -22.65 1.16
C PRO A 293 -13.26 -22.05 2.06
N ALA A 294 -13.71 -22.84 3.02
CA ALA A 294 -14.37 -22.37 4.22
C ALA A 294 -13.33 -21.99 5.29
N PRO A 295 -13.68 -21.23 6.32
CA PRO A 295 -12.73 -20.92 7.41
C PRO A 295 -12.13 -22.18 8.08
N THR A 296 -12.85 -23.30 8.06
CA THR A 296 -12.39 -24.60 8.60
C THR A 296 -11.36 -25.31 7.75
N ASP A 297 -11.25 -24.95 6.47
CA ASP A 297 -10.27 -25.55 5.55
C ASP A 297 -8.89 -24.86 5.62
N ILE A 298 -8.86 -23.67 6.23
CA ILE A 298 -7.63 -22.90 6.39
C ILE A 298 -6.87 -23.39 7.63
N PRO A 299 -5.53 -23.52 7.56
CA PRO A 299 -4.72 -23.85 8.73
C PRO A 299 -4.98 -22.91 9.90
N ALA A 300 -4.76 -23.40 11.13
CA ALA A 300 -4.84 -22.57 12.32
C ALA A 300 -3.96 -21.32 12.18
N ILE A 301 -4.51 -20.16 12.54
CA ILE A 301 -3.75 -18.92 12.49
C ILE A 301 -2.69 -18.92 13.57
N LYS A 302 -1.46 -18.61 13.19
CA LYS A 302 -0.33 -18.51 14.11
C LYS A 302 -0.26 -17.14 14.76
N GLY A 303 0.31 -17.12 15.95
CA GLY A 303 0.58 -15.91 16.69
C GLY A 303 1.64 -16.15 17.77
N ILE A 304 1.88 -15.13 18.57
CA ILE A 304 2.84 -15.17 19.68
C ILE A 304 2.07 -14.80 20.95
N ASN A 305 2.25 -15.57 22.00
CA ASN A 305 1.75 -15.17 23.32
C ASN A 305 2.60 -14.01 23.85
N PRO A 306 2.02 -12.83 24.11
CA PRO A 306 2.78 -11.66 24.51
C PRO A 306 3.43 -11.79 25.91
N ASP A 307 2.93 -12.66 26.76
CA ASP A 307 3.43 -12.85 28.15
C ASP A 307 4.60 -13.82 28.20
N THR A 308 4.55 -14.88 27.39
CA THR A 308 5.58 -15.95 27.39
C THR A 308 6.58 -15.79 26.23
N GLY A 309 6.19 -15.12 25.14
CA GLY A 309 6.98 -15.03 23.90
C GLY A 309 6.98 -16.33 23.07
N GLU A 310 6.18 -17.31 23.42
CA GLU A 310 6.07 -18.59 22.72
C GLU A 310 5.08 -18.51 21.56
N GLU A 311 5.30 -19.33 20.54
CA GLU A 311 4.34 -19.49 19.45
C GLU A 311 3.06 -20.13 19.96
N ASP A 312 1.92 -19.63 19.50
CA ASP A 312 0.58 -20.13 19.79
C ASP A 312 -0.25 -20.12 18.50
N GLU A 313 -1.34 -20.86 18.46
CA GLU A 313 -2.22 -20.93 17.30
C GLU A 313 -3.70 -20.90 17.70
N ARG A 314 -4.56 -20.46 16.79
CA ARG A 314 -6.02 -20.49 16.95
C ARG A 314 -6.66 -21.14 15.74
N ARG A 315 -7.53 -22.11 16.00
CA ARG A 315 -8.34 -22.80 14.98
C ARG A 315 -9.66 -22.06 14.77
N ALA A 316 -10.20 -22.15 13.58
CA ALA A 316 -11.51 -21.60 13.28
C ALA A 316 -12.61 -22.46 13.95
N SER A 317 -12.92 -22.13 15.20
CA SER A 317 -13.95 -22.79 16.02
C SER A 317 -14.60 -21.78 16.97
N ASP A 318 -15.91 -21.92 17.20
CA ASP A 318 -16.64 -21.11 18.17
C ASP A 318 -16.29 -21.49 19.63
N ASP A 319 -15.74 -22.67 19.86
CA ASP A 319 -15.36 -23.20 21.19
C ASP A 319 -13.94 -22.78 21.63
N GLU A 320 -13.16 -22.21 20.73
CA GLU A 320 -11.81 -21.68 21.01
C GLU A 320 -11.88 -20.32 21.72
N PRO A 321 -10.82 -19.90 22.44
CA PRO A 321 -10.74 -18.55 22.97
C PRO A 321 -10.86 -17.49 21.86
N PHE A 322 -11.55 -16.39 22.16
CA PHE A 322 -11.77 -15.34 21.17
C PHE A 322 -10.45 -14.73 20.69
N SER A 323 -10.30 -14.64 19.36
CA SER A 323 -9.25 -13.87 18.71
C SER A 323 -9.72 -13.25 17.41
N ALA A 324 -9.32 -12.01 17.17
CA ALA A 324 -9.68 -11.27 15.97
C ALA A 324 -8.58 -10.30 15.56
N LEU A 325 -8.46 -10.03 14.28
CA LEU A 325 -7.49 -9.08 13.71
C LEU A 325 -8.22 -7.85 13.20
N ALA A 326 -7.83 -6.68 13.70
CA ALA A 326 -8.27 -5.37 13.19
C ALA A 326 -7.51 -5.07 11.89
N PHE A 327 -8.17 -5.19 10.74
CA PHE A 327 -7.49 -5.08 9.45
C PHE A 327 -7.73 -3.75 8.73
N LYS A 328 -8.72 -2.97 9.14
CA LYS A 328 -9.01 -1.67 8.54
C LYS A 328 -9.63 -0.71 9.55
N ILE A 329 -9.14 0.52 9.58
CA ILE A 329 -9.77 1.64 10.27
C ILE A 329 -10.38 2.57 9.23
N ALA A 330 -11.57 3.08 9.50
CA ALA A 330 -12.23 4.12 8.71
C ALA A 330 -12.84 5.17 9.62
N THR A 331 -12.84 6.42 9.19
CA THR A 331 -13.49 7.51 9.91
C THR A 331 -14.82 7.81 9.27
N ASP A 332 -15.87 7.73 10.03
CA ASP A 332 -17.22 8.03 9.62
C ASP A 332 -17.70 9.34 10.24
N PRO A 333 -18.34 10.25 9.44
CA PRO A 333 -18.77 11.55 9.94
C PRO A 333 -19.81 11.48 11.07
N PHE A 334 -20.59 10.39 11.15
CA PHE A 334 -21.72 10.26 12.08
C PHE A 334 -21.40 9.41 13.31
N VAL A 335 -20.63 8.33 13.14
CA VAL A 335 -20.34 7.38 14.22
C VAL A 335 -18.88 7.43 14.69
N GLY A 336 -18.04 8.21 14.02
CA GLY A 336 -16.64 8.36 14.36
C GLY A 336 -15.78 7.20 13.83
N LYS A 337 -14.89 6.67 14.63
CA LYS A 337 -13.94 5.62 14.25
C LYS A 337 -14.64 4.27 14.13
N LEU A 338 -14.57 3.68 12.94
CA LEU A 338 -14.99 2.32 12.60
C LEU A 338 -13.75 1.43 12.52
N CYS A 339 -13.73 0.34 13.25
CA CYS A 339 -12.69 -0.67 13.20
C CYS A 339 -13.25 -1.96 12.57
N PHE A 340 -12.80 -2.29 11.37
CA PHE A 340 -13.15 -3.55 10.72
C PHE A 340 -12.22 -4.64 11.26
N PHE A 341 -12.80 -5.77 11.64
CA PHE A 341 -12.06 -6.90 12.17
C PHE A 341 -12.59 -8.22 11.65
N ARG A 342 -11.70 -9.20 11.55
CA ARG A 342 -12.03 -10.59 11.28
C ARG A 342 -11.85 -11.40 12.54
N VAL A 343 -12.88 -12.20 12.88
CA VAL A 343 -12.82 -13.17 13.96
C VAL A 343 -12.19 -14.47 13.44
N TYR A 344 -11.09 -14.88 14.05
CA TYR A 344 -10.43 -16.14 13.71
C TYR A 344 -10.87 -17.31 14.59
N SER A 345 -11.15 -17.04 15.85
CA SER A 345 -11.62 -18.04 16.81
C SER A 345 -12.56 -17.46 17.84
N GLY A 346 -13.38 -18.33 18.42
CA GLY A 346 -14.28 -17.97 19.51
C GLY A 346 -15.51 -17.16 19.09
N VAL A 347 -16.22 -16.70 20.10
CA VAL A 347 -17.47 -15.93 19.98
C VAL A 347 -17.37 -14.68 20.83
N LEU A 348 -17.90 -13.57 20.34
CA LEU A 348 -17.93 -12.30 21.06
C LEU A 348 -19.33 -11.66 21.03
N GLU A 349 -19.84 -11.32 22.19
CA GLU A 349 -21.08 -10.53 22.33
C GLU A 349 -20.77 -9.02 22.36
N LYS A 350 -21.71 -8.22 21.87
CA LYS A 350 -21.62 -6.76 21.94
C LYS A 350 -21.47 -6.29 23.40
N GLY A 351 -20.64 -5.28 23.60
CA GLY A 351 -20.41 -4.70 24.91
C GLY A 351 -19.35 -5.43 25.75
N THR A 352 -18.81 -6.55 25.27
CA THR A 352 -17.71 -7.26 25.94
C THR A 352 -16.42 -6.46 25.87
N ALA A 353 -15.65 -6.52 26.94
CA ALA A 353 -14.28 -6.04 27.00
C ALA A 353 -13.35 -7.10 26.37
N VAL A 354 -12.39 -6.66 25.59
CA VAL A 354 -11.37 -7.50 24.96
C VAL A 354 -9.99 -6.88 25.18
N LEU A 355 -8.97 -7.70 25.21
CA LEU A 355 -7.59 -7.23 25.24
C LEU A 355 -7.13 -6.89 23.80
N ASN A 356 -6.68 -5.66 23.57
CA ASN A 356 -5.81 -5.34 22.46
C ASN A 356 -4.39 -5.78 22.85
N SER A 357 -4.03 -6.99 22.51
CA SER A 357 -2.78 -7.63 22.91
C SER A 357 -1.54 -6.98 22.29
N THR A 358 -1.67 -6.40 21.12
CA THR A 358 -0.59 -5.65 20.44
C THR A 358 -0.15 -4.43 21.25
N LYS A 359 -1.10 -3.76 21.94
CA LYS A 359 -0.85 -2.55 22.71
C LYS A 359 -0.93 -2.75 24.24
N GLY A 360 -1.31 -3.94 24.69
CA GLY A 360 -1.51 -4.25 26.11
C GLY A 360 -2.60 -3.40 26.75
N LYS A 361 -3.69 -3.08 26.01
CA LYS A 361 -4.78 -2.23 26.49
C LYS A 361 -6.13 -2.91 26.33
N GLU A 362 -6.98 -2.75 27.34
CA GLU A 362 -8.37 -3.16 27.27
C GLU A 362 -9.16 -2.23 26.34
N GLU A 363 -9.98 -2.83 25.45
CA GLU A 363 -10.92 -2.15 24.57
C GLU A 363 -12.33 -2.71 24.77
N ARG A 364 -13.34 -1.87 24.62
CA ARG A 364 -14.73 -2.30 24.73
C ARG A 364 -15.44 -2.21 23.39
N LEU A 365 -15.87 -3.34 22.85
CA LEU A 365 -16.63 -3.40 21.63
C LEU A 365 -18.11 -3.12 21.89
N GLY A 366 -18.45 -1.86 22.10
CA GLY A 366 -19.78 -1.41 22.55
C GLY A 366 -20.89 -1.68 21.54
N ARG A 367 -20.61 -1.46 20.24
CA ARG A 367 -21.52 -1.77 19.12
C ARG A 367 -20.74 -2.53 18.06
N ILE A 368 -21.36 -3.59 17.56
CA ILE A 368 -20.83 -4.40 16.47
C ILE A 368 -21.79 -4.28 15.28
N LEU A 369 -21.21 -4.07 14.11
CA LEU A 369 -21.94 -3.84 12.88
C LEU A 369 -21.60 -4.91 11.84
N GLN A 370 -22.60 -5.42 11.17
CA GLN A 370 -22.44 -6.07 9.88
C GLN A 370 -22.53 -5.01 8.78
N MET A 371 -21.53 -4.97 7.92
CA MET A 371 -21.45 -3.98 6.86
C MET A 371 -21.98 -4.53 5.53
N HIS A 372 -22.66 -3.66 4.79
CA HIS A 372 -23.05 -3.87 3.40
C HIS A 372 -22.67 -2.62 2.63
N ALA A 373 -21.42 -2.57 2.15
CA ALA A 373 -20.81 -1.35 1.63
C ALA A 373 -20.94 -0.20 2.66
N ASN A 374 -21.80 0.79 2.42
CA ASN A 374 -22.05 1.90 3.37
C ASN A 374 -23.24 1.68 4.32
N ASP A 375 -24.06 0.66 4.06
CA ASP A 375 -25.18 0.32 4.94
C ASP A 375 -24.73 -0.48 6.16
N ARG A 376 -25.33 -0.22 7.30
CA ARG A 376 -24.93 -0.76 8.60
C ARG A 376 -26.11 -1.45 9.27
N LYS A 377 -25.88 -2.68 9.73
CA LYS A 377 -26.83 -3.43 10.54
C LYS A 377 -26.19 -3.78 11.87
N ASP A 378 -26.81 -3.34 12.98
CA ASP A 378 -26.36 -3.75 14.31
C ASP A 378 -26.54 -5.27 14.48
N ILE A 379 -25.51 -5.91 15.03
CA ILE A 379 -25.52 -7.32 15.39
C ILE A 379 -25.08 -7.48 16.85
N ASP A 380 -25.63 -8.48 17.51
CA ASP A 380 -25.41 -8.71 18.93
C ASP A 380 -24.21 -9.62 19.21
N ILE A 381 -23.92 -10.53 18.29
CA ILE A 381 -22.90 -11.57 18.44
C ILE A 381 -22.14 -11.74 17.13
N VAL A 382 -20.84 -11.97 17.22
CA VAL A 382 -19.97 -12.42 16.13
C VAL A 382 -19.32 -13.75 16.47
N TYR A 383 -19.08 -14.55 15.47
CA TYR A 383 -18.57 -15.91 15.56
C TYR A 383 -17.25 -16.07 14.81
N ALA A 384 -16.54 -17.16 15.06
CA ALA A 384 -15.37 -17.53 14.26
C ALA A 384 -15.68 -17.44 12.75
N GLY A 385 -14.77 -16.91 11.95
CA GLY A 385 -14.94 -16.71 10.50
C GLY A 385 -15.74 -15.48 10.10
N ASP A 386 -16.31 -14.72 11.04
CA ASP A 386 -17.06 -13.51 10.72
C ASP A 386 -16.15 -12.31 10.42
N ILE A 387 -16.65 -11.45 9.53
CA ILE A 387 -16.09 -10.12 9.27
C ILE A 387 -17.12 -9.09 9.72
N ALA A 388 -16.71 -8.20 10.63
CA ALA A 388 -17.58 -7.19 11.22
C ALA A 388 -16.84 -5.87 11.44
N ALA A 389 -17.57 -4.84 11.85
CA ALA A 389 -17.00 -3.57 12.25
C ALA A 389 -17.42 -3.21 13.68
N ALA A 390 -16.51 -2.63 14.47
CA ALA A 390 -16.79 -2.13 15.80
C ALA A 390 -16.72 -0.61 15.85
N ILE A 391 -17.60 -0.02 16.67
CA ILE A 391 -17.61 1.42 16.97
C ILE A 391 -17.11 1.62 18.40
N GLY A 392 -16.36 2.71 18.61
CA GLY A 392 -15.99 3.17 19.94
C GLY A 392 -14.64 2.68 20.43
N VAL A 393 -13.89 1.95 19.61
CA VAL A 393 -12.49 1.61 19.89
C VAL A 393 -11.62 2.87 19.86
N LYS A 394 -10.79 3.04 20.88
CA LYS A 394 -10.02 4.29 21.06
C LYS A 394 -8.56 4.15 20.68
N ASN A 395 -7.93 3.06 21.10
CA ASN A 395 -6.50 2.87 20.98
C ASN A 395 -6.09 1.96 19.81
N THR A 396 -7.05 1.32 19.13
CA THR A 396 -6.81 0.33 18.11
C THR A 396 -6.40 0.97 16.78
N THR A 397 -5.40 0.39 16.14
CA THR A 397 -4.93 0.73 14.78
C THR A 397 -4.99 -0.51 13.89
N THR A 398 -4.80 -0.30 12.59
CA THR A 398 -4.74 -1.41 11.63
C THR A 398 -3.58 -2.34 11.96
N GLY A 399 -3.85 -3.65 12.01
CA GLY A 399 -2.88 -4.69 12.38
C GLY A 399 -2.94 -5.13 13.85
N ASP A 400 -3.70 -4.43 14.70
CA ASP A 400 -3.85 -4.82 16.11
C ASP A 400 -4.69 -6.08 16.26
N THR A 401 -4.37 -6.87 17.28
CA THR A 401 -5.11 -8.09 17.64
C THR A 401 -6.03 -7.83 18.83
N PHE A 402 -7.28 -8.24 18.73
CA PHE A 402 -8.22 -8.40 19.85
C PHE A 402 -8.23 -9.84 20.30
N CYS A 403 -8.14 -10.10 21.58
CA CYS A 403 -8.24 -11.45 22.12
C CYS A 403 -8.90 -11.49 23.50
N ASP A 404 -9.16 -12.70 23.96
CA ASP A 404 -9.55 -12.99 25.33
C ASP A 404 -8.40 -12.61 26.28
N GLU A 405 -8.72 -12.01 27.42
CA GLU A 405 -7.72 -11.55 28.39
C GLU A 405 -6.98 -12.71 29.09
N ASP A 406 -7.68 -13.82 29.30
CA ASP A 406 -7.12 -15.02 29.94
C ASP A 406 -6.27 -15.87 28.99
N HIS A 407 -6.42 -15.66 27.67
CA HIS A 407 -5.74 -16.41 26.62
C HIS A 407 -5.10 -15.43 25.59
N PRO A 408 -4.12 -14.62 26.03
CA PRO A 408 -3.56 -13.58 25.17
C PRO A 408 -2.75 -14.14 24.01
N ILE A 409 -2.98 -13.61 22.82
CA ILE A 409 -2.24 -13.90 21.60
C ILE A 409 -2.09 -12.63 20.76
N ILE A 410 -0.94 -12.42 20.16
CA ILE A 410 -0.74 -11.45 19.09
C ILE A 410 -0.68 -12.24 17.79
N LEU A 411 -1.68 -12.09 16.93
CA LEU A 411 -1.71 -12.71 15.62
C LEU A 411 -0.62 -12.09 14.76
N GLU A 412 -0.12 -12.84 13.79
CA GLU A 412 0.91 -12.38 12.86
C GLU A 412 0.56 -11.00 12.28
N SER A 413 1.48 -10.05 12.46
CA SER A 413 1.27 -8.65 12.07
C SER A 413 1.33 -8.45 10.56
N MET A 414 0.62 -7.42 10.09
CA MET A 414 0.75 -6.96 8.70
C MET A 414 1.97 -6.05 8.57
N GLU A 415 2.81 -6.32 7.58
CA GLU A 415 3.89 -5.43 7.19
C GLU A 415 3.40 -4.47 6.11
N PHE A 416 3.64 -3.18 6.30
CA PHE A 416 3.26 -2.15 5.34
C PHE A 416 4.50 -1.59 4.65
N PRO A 417 4.46 -1.41 3.32
CA PRO A 417 5.56 -0.80 2.60
C PRO A 417 5.74 0.68 2.97
N GLU A 418 6.97 1.15 2.90
CA GLU A 418 7.28 2.55 3.12
C GLU A 418 6.74 3.42 1.98
N PRO A 419 6.25 4.65 2.28
CA PRO A 419 5.80 5.59 1.27
C PRO A 419 6.87 5.94 0.26
N VAL A 420 6.49 6.00 -1.00
CA VAL A 420 7.41 6.21 -2.14
C VAL A 420 7.47 7.68 -2.58
N ILE A 421 6.36 8.40 -2.49
CA ILE A 421 6.24 9.80 -2.92
C ILE A 421 6.08 10.70 -1.70
N ARG A 422 6.74 11.86 -1.75
CA ARG A 422 6.67 12.91 -0.73
C ARG A 422 6.34 14.23 -1.39
N VAL A 423 5.40 14.98 -0.80
CA VAL A 423 5.05 16.34 -1.24
C VAL A 423 4.88 17.25 -0.03
N ALA A 424 5.18 18.53 -0.20
CA ALA A 424 4.89 19.54 0.80
C ALA A 424 3.44 19.98 0.70
N ILE A 425 2.78 20.19 1.83
CA ILE A 425 1.41 20.69 1.91
C ILE A 425 1.33 21.90 2.82
N GLU A 426 0.66 22.94 2.37
CA GLU A 426 0.48 24.18 3.11
C GLU A 426 -1.00 24.60 3.07
N PRO A 427 -1.62 24.94 4.20
CA PRO A 427 -3.00 25.42 4.20
C PRO A 427 -3.06 26.82 3.57
N LYS A 428 -4.09 27.12 2.79
CA LYS A 428 -4.25 28.46 2.19
C LYS A 428 -4.52 29.57 3.21
N THR A 429 -4.95 29.22 4.42
CA THR A 429 -5.25 30.17 5.49
C THR A 429 -4.61 29.75 6.81
N LYS A 430 -4.23 30.73 7.65
CA LYS A 430 -3.69 30.45 9.01
C LYS A 430 -4.67 29.68 9.88
N ALA A 431 -5.98 29.91 9.78
CA ALA A 431 -7.00 29.18 10.51
C ALA A 431 -7.13 27.72 10.05
N GLY A 432 -6.66 27.41 8.84
CA GLY A 432 -6.59 26.05 8.31
C GLY A 432 -5.49 25.18 8.90
N GLN A 433 -4.45 25.79 9.51
CA GLN A 433 -3.27 25.03 9.99
C GLN A 433 -3.61 23.98 11.06
N GLU A 434 -4.36 24.38 12.08
CA GLU A 434 -4.77 23.46 13.16
C GLU A 434 -5.73 22.38 12.63
N LYS A 435 -6.70 22.78 11.82
CA LYS A 435 -7.63 21.83 11.17
C LYS A 435 -6.92 20.84 10.26
N MET A 436 -5.91 21.31 9.51
CA MET A 436 -5.10 20.46 8.65
C MET A 436 -4.34 19.41 9.47
N GLY A 437 -3.70 19.79 10.58
CA GLY A 437 -3.00 18.86 11.45
C GLY A 437 -3.92 17.74 11.99
N ILE A 438 -5.11 18.11 12.47
CA ILE A 438 -6.11 17.15 12.97
C ILE A 438 -6.58 16.23 11.83
N ALA A 439 -6.86 16.78 10.66
CA ALA A 439 -7.32 16.01 9.51
C ALA A 439 -6.27 15.03 9.00
N LEU A 440 -5.01 15.48 8.87
CA LEU A 440 -3.90 14.63 8.46
C LEU A 440 -3.64 13.51 9.45
N SER A 441 -3.72 13.76 10.77
CA SER A 441 -3.60 12.72 11.79
C SER A 441 -4.68 11.65 11.66
N LYS A 442 -5.94 12.04 11.42
CA LYS A 442 -7.03 11.08 11.19
C LYS A 442 -6.81 10.24 9.94
N LEU A 443 -6.37 10.87 8.83
CA LEU A 443 -6.08 10.15 7.59
C LEU A 443 -4.91 9.17 7.78
N ALA A 444 -3.90 9.53 8.57
CA ALA A 444 -2.79 8.64 8.91
C ALA A 444 -3.20 7.46 9.82
N GLU A 445 -4.26 7.62 10.65
CA GLU A 445 -4.83 6.50 11.41
C GLU A 445 -5.58 5.51 10.50
N GLU A 446 -6.19 5.98 9.42
CA GLU A 446 -6.91 5.13 8.46
C GLU A 446 -5.97 4.35 7.56
N ASP A 447 -4.92 5.00 7.10
CA ASP A 447 -3.98 4.46 6.13
C ASP A 447 -2.55 4.40 6.69
N PRO A 448 -2.05 3.21 7.04
CA PRO A 448 -0.71 3.03 7.61
C PRO A 448 0.43 3.36 6.62
N THR A 449 0.15 3.48 5.32
CA THR A 449 1.13 3.90 4.31
C THR A 449 1.10 5.39 4.02
N PHE A 450 0.14 6.11 4.58
CA PHE A 450 0.12 7.56 4.58
C PHE A 450 0.85 8.08 5.81
N ARG A 451 1.88 8.87 5.61
CA ARG A 451 2.63 9.53 6.69
C ARG A 451 2.57 11.03 6.55
N THR A 452 2.55 11.71 7.68
CA THR A 452 2.66 13.17 7.78
C THR A 452 3.63 13.55 8.87
N TYR A 453 4.50 14.49 8.58
CA TYR A 453 5.49 15.01 9.53
C TYR A 453 5.89 16.44 9.14
N THR A 454 6.49 17.15 10.08
CA THR A 454 7.13 18.44 9.80
C THR A 454 8.61 18.19 9.56
N ASP A 455 9.09 18.64 8.42
CA ASP A 455 10.52 18.59 8.11
C ASP A 455 11.25 19.61 9.00
N GLU A 456 12.22 19.13 9.77
CA GLU A 456 12.93 19.95 10.77
C GLU A 456 13.82 21.01 10.15
N GLU A 457 14.36 20.76 8.94
CA GLU A 457 15.27 21.68 8.27
C GLU A 457 14.51 22.79 7.49
N THR A 458 13.39 22.45 6.89
CA THR A 458 12.61 23.39 6.06
C THR A 458 11.40 23.97 6.77
N GLY A 459 10.95 23.34 7.86
CA GLY A 459 9.74 23.69 8.59
C GLY A 459 8.45 23.40 7.82
N GLN A 460 8.52 22.74 6.67
CA GLN A 460 7.35 22.39 5.87
C GLN A 460 6.63 21.16 6.44
N THR A 461 5.30 21.16 6.35
CA THR A 461 4.51 19.96 6.55
C THR A 461 4.62 19.08 5.30
N ILE A 462 5.15 17.87 5.47
CA ILE A 462 5.31 16.88 4.41
C ILE A 462 4.23 15.81 4.56
N ILE A 463 3.65 15.41 3.44
CA ILE A 463 2.82 14.22 3.33
C ILE A 463 3.50 13.23 2.41
N ALA A 464 3.47 11.96 2.80
CA ALA A 464 4.11 10.87 2.07
C ALA A 464 3.11 9.75 1.81
N GLY A 465 3.14 9.15 0.63
CA GLY A 465 2.21 8.11 0.19
C GLY A 465 2.78 7.22 -0.91
N MET A 466 1.99 6.25 -1.34
CA MET A 466 2.39 5.21 -2.28
C MET A 466 2.43 5.66 -3.74
N GLY A 467 1.80 6.78 -4.09
CA GLY A 467 1.75 7.28 -5.46
C GLY A 467 1.08 8.65 -5.56
N GLU A 468 1.14 9.23 -6.76
CA GLU A 468 0.53 10.55 -7.02
C GLU A 468 -0.98 10.53 -6.82
N LEU A 469 -1.65 9.51 -7.35
CA LEU A 469 -3.09 9.35 -7.18
C LEU A 469 -3.48 9.19 -5.71
N HIS A 470 -2.70 8.44 -4.93
CA HIS A 470 -2.93 8.29 -3.49
C HIS A 470 -2.90 9.65 -2.78
N LEU A 471 -1.85 10.45 -2.98
CA LEU A 471 -1.74 11.77 -2.36
C LEU A 471 -2.80 12.76 -2.88
N GLU A 472 -3.16 12.68 -4.15
CA GLU A 472 -4.25 13.48 -4.73
C GLU A 472 -5.59 13.20 -4.05
N ILE A 473 -5.90 11.92 -3.80
CA ILE A 473 -7.11 11.52 -3.05
C ILE A 473 -7.08 12.06 -1.61
N ILE A 474 -5.93 11.97 -0.93
CA ILE A 474 -5.77 12.51 0.43
C ILE A 474 -6.04 14.03 0.45
N VAL A 475 -5.51 14.78 -0.52
CA VAL A 475 -5.74 16.22 -0.63
C VAL A 475 -7.20 16.55 -0.95
N ASP A 476 -7.83 15.77 -1.82
CA ASP A 476 -9.25 15.93 -2.14
C ASP A 476 -10.15 15.62 -0.92
N ARG A 477 -9.79 14.61 -0.14
CA ARG A 477 -10.48 14.30 1.13
C ARG A 477 -10.31 15.42 2.16
N LEU A 478 -9.12 16.05 2.26
CA LEU A 478 -8.92 17.22 3.11
C LEU A 478 -9.89 18.34 2.76
N LEU A 479 -10.10 18.60 1.46
CA LEU A 479 -11.02 19.63 0.99
C LEU A 479 -12.49 19.25 1.25
N ARG A 480 -12.91 18.05 0.85
CA ARG A 480 -14.32 17.65 0.85
C ARG A 480 -14.84 17.25 2.24
N GLU A 481 -14.07 16.45 2.98
CA GLU A 481 -14.50 15.92 4.28
C GLU A 481 -14.18 16.89 5.42
N PHE A 482 -12.96 17.48 5.42
CA PHE A 482 -12.49 18.32 6.52
C PHE A 482 -12.62 19.82 6.25
N LYS A 483 -13.01 20.23 5.03
CA LYS A 483 -13.14 21.63 4.62
C LYS A 483 -11.84 22.42 4.79
N VAL A 484 -10.71 21.80 4.47
CA VAL A 484 -9.37 22.39 4.49
C VAL A 484 -8.85 22.54 3.08
N GLU A 485 -8.67 23.79 2.64
CA GLU A 485 -8.00 24.08 1.38
C GLU A 485 -6.49 24.16 1.58
N ALA A 486 -5.74 23.42 0.78
CA ALA A 486 -4.28 23.38 0.84
C ALA A 486 -3.64 23.52 -0.53
N ASN A 487 -2.42 24.07 -0.54
CA ASN A 487 -1.53 24.05 -1.69
C ASN A 487 -0.56 22.88 -1.55
N VAL A 488 -0.30 22.20 -2.65
CA VAL A 488 0.61 21.07 -2.71
C VAL A 488 1.74 21.38 -3.68
N GLY A 489 2.97 21.04 -3.31
CA GLY A 489 4.14 21.26 -4.13
C GLY A 489 5.28 20.31 -3.79
N ASN A 490 6.35 20.38 -4.57
CA ASN A 490 7.55 19.61 -4.24
C ASN A 490 8.15 20.11 -2.92
N PRO A 491 8.65 19.21 -2.05
CA PRO A 491 9.39 19.59 -0.85
C PRO A 491 10.59 20.48 -1.22
N GLN A 492 10.95 21.37 -0.32
CA GLN A 492 12.18 22.13 -0.48
C GLN A 492 13.36 21.18 -0.24
N VAL A 493 14.38 21.31 -1.09
CA VAL A 493 15.62 20.58 -0.88
C VAL A 493 16.43 21.30 0.20
N ALA A 494 16.87 20.57 1.21
CA ALA A 494 17.70 21.11 2.29
C ALA A 494 19.16 21.22 1.82
N TYR A 495 19.45 22.30 1.09
CA TYR A 495 20.83 22.64 0.73
C TYR A 495 21.61 23.06 1.97
N LYS A 496 22.93 22.83 1.96
CA LYS A 496 23.87 23.29 3.00
C LYS A 496 25.04 24.02 2.36
N GLU A 497 25.72 24.84 3.13
CA GLU A 497 26.93 25.52 2.70
C GLU A 497 28.16 24.88 3.33
N THR A 498 29.28 24.81 2.60
CA THR A 498 30.58 24.41 3.11
C THR A 498 31.69 25.16 2.38
N ILE A 499 32.93 24.87 2.66
CA ILE A 499 34.10 25.56 2.08
C ILE A 499 35.08 24.56 1.49
N ARG A 500 35.88 25.05 0.51
CA ARG A 500 36.93 24.26 -0.13
C ARG A 500 38.35 24.57 0.36
N LYS A 501 38.56 25.78 0.91
CA LYS A 501 39.88 26.29 1.21
C LYS A 501 40.05 26.65 2.67
N LYS A 502 41.25 26.45 3.17
CA LYS A 502 41.72 26.95 4.47
C LYS A 502 42.01 28.44 4.37
N VAL A 503 41.52 29.24 5.31
CA VAL A 503 41.71 30.66 5.39
C VAL A 503 42.11 31.06 6.80
N ASP A 504 43.16 31.88 6.90
CA ASP A 504 43.52 32.59 8.12
C ASP A 504 42.94 34.00 8.04
N HIS A 505 42.18 34.42 9.02
CA HIS A 505 41.48 35.67 9.03
C HIS A 505 41.47 36.37 10.38
N GLU A 506 41.74 37.67 10.32
CA GLU A 506 41.72 38.61 11.45
C GLU A 506 40.53 39.53 11.33
N CYS A 507 39.75 39.68 12.42
CA CYS A 507 38.62 40.62 12.50
C CYS A 507 38.69 41.45 13.76
N LYS A 508 38.58 42.78 13.61
CA LYS A 508 38.50 43.73 14.70
C LYS A 508 37.14 44.44 14.68
N TYR A 509 36.30 44.11 15.65
CA TYR A 509 35.07 44.81 15.89
C TYR A 509 35.30 45.99 16.85
N LYS A 510 35.12 47.18 16.36
CA LYS A 510 35.26 48.40 17.16
C LYS A 510 34.07 49.34 16.86
N ARG A 511 33.33 49.63 17.90
CA ARG A 511 32.20 50.59 17.82
C ARG A 511 32.25 51.56 18.99
N GLN A 512 32.15 52.84 18.71
CA GLN A 512 32.05 53.87 19.72
C GLN A 512 30.69 54.57 19.58
N SER A 513 29.83 54.49 20.61
CA SER A 513 28.54 55.18 20.66
C SER A 513 28.37 55.78 22.04
N GLY A 514 28.66 57.05 22.21
CA GLY A 514 28.35 57.92 23.32
C GLY A 514 28.44 57.31 24.75
N GLY A 515 29.63 57.05 25.26
CA GLY A 515 29.86 56.61 26.66
C GLY A 515 30.83 55.45 26.75
N SER A 516 30.41 54.18 26.66
CA SER A 516 31.30 53.03 26.63
C SER A 516 31.43 52.48 25.20
N GLY A 517 32.67 52.20 24.73
CA GLY A 517 32.96 51.57 23.45
C GLY A 517 32.66 50.08 23.49
N GLN A 518 32.68 49.46 22.30
CA GLN A 518 32.64 47.99 22.16
C GLN A 518 33.92 47.59 21.37
N TYR A 519 34.65 46.61 21.92
CA TYR A 519 35.89 46.12 21.31
C TYR A 519 35.96 44.59 21.42
N GLY A 520 36.14 43.96 20.25
CA GLY A 520 36.42 42.55 20.13
C GLY A 520 37.37 42.29 19.00
N HIS A 521 38.49 41.62 19.22
CA HIS A 521 39.47 41.29 18.20
C HIS A 521 39.82 39.81 18.26
N VAL A 522 39.62 39.11 17.16
CA VAL A 522 39.83 37.68 17.01
C VAL A 522 40.60 37.37 15.76
N LYS A 523 41.50 36.38 15.84
CA LYS A 523 42.17 35.76 14.70
C LYS A 523 41.78 34.28 14.67
N ILE A 524 41.20 33.86 13.54
CA ILE A 524 40.70 32.51 13.35
C ILE A 524 41.32 31.86 12.11
N ILE A 525 41.51 30.56 12.18
CA ILE A 525 41.76 29.71 11.04
C ILE A 525 40.49 28.96 10.74
N LEU A 526 39.91 29.17 9.56
CA LEU A 526 38.76 28.44 9.05
C LEU A 526 39.25 27.42 8.01
N GLU A 527 38.96 26.14 8.20
CA GLU A 527 39.35 25.08 7.28
C GLU A 527 38.20 24.06 7.08
N PRO A 528 38.15 23.38 5.90
CA PRO A 528 37.19 22.31 5.69
C PRO A 528 37.39 21.19 6.71
N ASN A 529 36.28 20.62 7.20
CA ASN A 529 36.27 19.40 7.97
C ASN A 529 35.94 18.20 7.06
N GLU A 530 36.13 16.98 7.55
CA GLU A 530 35.71 15.77 6.82
C GLU A 530 34.18 15.75 6.64
N PRO A 531 33.68 15.34 5.46
CA PRO A 531 32.23 15.26 5.21
C PRO A 531 31.49 14.47 6.29
N GLY A 532 30.45 15.05 6.84
CA GLY A 532 29.62 14.44 7.90
C GLY A 532 30.14 14.62 9.32
N LYS A 533 31.33 15.19 9.54
CA LYS A 533 31.85 15.49 10.89
C LYS A 533 31.25 16.75 11.52
N GLY A 534 30.59 17.58 10.72
CA GLY A 534 29.95 18.79 11.22
C GLY A 534 30.93 19.86 11.65
N TYR A 535 30.57 20.60 12.70
CA TYR A 535 31.32 21.74 13.20
C TYR A 535 32.29 21.34 14.31
N GLU A 536 33.56 21.80 14.20
CA GLU A 536 34.58 21.62 15.23
C GLU A 536 35.18 22.99 15.61
N PHE A 537 35.22 23.31 16.89
CA PHE A 537 35.85 24.51 17.41
C PHE A 537 37.08 24.17 18.26
N ILE A 538 38.22 24.75 17.91
CA ILE A 538 39.47 24.55 18.63
C ILE A 538 39.93 25.87 19.25
N ASN A 539 40.09 25.86 20.56
CA ASN A 539 40.71 26.95 21.29
C ASN A 539 42.23 26.72 21.36
N ALA A 540 43.01 27.52 20.62
CA ALA A 540 44.46 27.53 20.61
C ALA A 540 45.05 28.86 21.10
N VAL A 541 44.26 29.68 21.81
CA VAL A 541 44.74 30.94 22.36
C VAL A 541 45.75 30.71 23.44
N THR A 542 46.92 31.40 23.34
CA THR A 542 48.01 31.32 24.30
C THR A 542 48.31 32.69 24.93
N GLY A 543 48.96 32.69 26.08
CA GLY A 543 49.44 33.93 26.73
C GLY A 543 48.34 34.88 27.25
N GLY A 544 47.05 34.46 27.31
CA GLY A 544 45.96 35.29 27.76
C GLY A 544 45.58 36.43 26.79
N ALA A 545 45.89 36.26 25.50
CA ALA A 545 45.57 37.26 24.46
C ALA A 545 44.06 37.53 24.37
N ILE A 546 43.23 36.56 24.69
CA ILE A 546 41.77 36.72 24.89
C ILE A 546 41.44 36.09 26.28
N PRO A 547 40.78 36.82 27.17
CA PRO A 547 40.30 36.27 28.44
C PRO A 547 39.40 35.04 28.22
N LYS A 548 39.52 34.05 29.10
CA LYS A 548 38.78 32.77 28.99
C LYS A 548 37.26 32.95 28.86
N GLU A 549 36.72 33.96 29.56
CA GLU A 549 35.30 34.32 29.56
C GLU A 549 34.76 34.74 28.18
N PHE A 550 35.63 35.19 27.25
CA PHE A 550 35.22 35.65 25.93
C PHE A 550 35.39 34.59 24.83
N ILE A 551 36.00 33.44 25.12
CA ILE A 551 36.21 32.37 24.15
C ILE A 551 34.89 31.71 23.73
N GLU A 552 34.05 31.37 24.72
CA GLU A 552 32.73 30.78 24.41
C GLU A 552 31.79 31.77 23.71
N PRO A 553 31.71 33.06 24.04
CA PRO A 553 31.06 34.09 23.24
C PRO A 553 31.49 34.12 21.77
N VAL A 554 32.79 33.96 21.45
CA VAL A 554 33.29 33.86 20.08
C VAL A 554 32.72 32.63 19.38
N ASN A 555 32.76 31.47 20.04
CA ASN A 555 32.20 30.22 19.53
C ASN A 555 30.68 30.36 19.23
N GLN A 556 29.92 30.95 20.15
CA GLN A 556 28.48 31.20 19.94
C GLN A 556 28.23 32.16 18.78
N GLY A 557 29.08 33.16 18.60
CA GLY A 557 29.02 34.09 17.47
C GLY A 557 29.25 33.38 16.14
N ILE A 558 30.18 32.46 16.07
CA ILE A 558 30.46 31.61 14.91
C ILE A 558 29.28 30.67 14.61
N GLN A 559 28.76 29.97 15.62
CA GLN A 559 27.62 29.09 15.45
C GLN A 559 26.36 29.85 14.96
N GLY A 560 26.11 31.05 15.50
CA GLY A 560 25.03 31.91 15.02
C GLY A 560 25.20 32.34 13.55
N ALA A 561 26.45 32.57 13.14
CA ALA A 561 26.77 32.90 11.73
C ALA A 561 26.59 31.71 10.80
N MET A 562 26.90 30.52 11.26
CA MET A 562 26.73 29.27 10.50
C MET A 562 25.26 29.00 10.13
N GLN A 563 24.32 29.36 10.98
CA GLN A 563 22.88 29.18 10.71
C GLN A 563 22.37 30.00 9.52
N SER A 564 23.03 31.12 9.21
CA SER A 564 22.62 32.04 8.14
C SER A 564 23.47 31.98 6.87
N GLY A 565 24.54 31.18 6.86
CA GLY A 565 25.45 31.04 5.71
C GLY A 565 25.97 32.36 5.11
N VAL A 566 26.59 32.27 3.95
CA VAL A 566 27.09 33.46 3.22
C VAL A 566 26.74 33.49 1.72
N LEU A 567 26.34 32.35 1.14
CA LEU A 567 25.99 32.24 -0.29
C LEU A 567 24.51 32.45 -0.54
N ALA A 568 23.67 31.69 0.12
CA ALA A 568 22.23 31.71 -0.10
C ALA A 568 21.42 31.61 1.19
N GLY A 569 22.06 31.74 2.36
CA GLY A 569 21.39 31.69 3.66
C GLY A 569 21.09 30.27 4.14
N TYR A 570 21.82 29.29 3.67
CA TYR A 570 21.72 27.90 4.16
C TYR A 570 22.69 27.64 5.31
N ASN A 571 22.35 26.66 6.14
CA ASN A 571 23.19 26.26 7.26
C ASN A 571 24.56 25.77 6.80
N VAL A 572 25.62 26.22 7.48
CA VAL A 572 27.01 25.81 7.18
C VAL A 572 27.33 24.53 7.94
N VAL A 573 27.95 23.57 7.27
CA VAL A 573 28.38 22.27 7.83
C VAL A 573 29.80 21.92 7.42
N ASP A 574 30.37 20.95 8.12
CA ASP A 574 31.69 20.37 7.82
C ASP A 574 32.81 21.40 7.74
N VAL A 575 32.89 22.24 8.80
CA VAL A 575 33.91 23.25 8.97
C VAL A 575 34.57 23.15 10.33
N LYS A 576 35.86 23.47 10.36
CA LYS A 576 36.66 23.51 11.56
C LYS A 576 37.20 24.93 11.76
N VAL A 577 37.01 25.47 12.94
CA VAL A 577 37.48 26.81 13.29
C VAL A 577 38.46 26.72 14.45
N THR A 578 39.66 27.24 14.25
CA THR A 578 40.66 27.38 15.29
C THR A 578 40.81 28.84 15.68
N LEU A 579 40.46 29.20 16.91
CA LEU A 579 40.73 30.52 17.48
C LEU A 579 42.11 30.46 18.11
N TYR A 580 43.08 31.23 17.56
CA TYR A 580 44.46 31.11 17.98
C TYR A 580 45.06 32.38 18.58
N ASP A 581 44.53 33.58 18.26
CA ASP A 581 45.05 34.86 18.78
C ASP A 581 43.94 35.91 18.77
N GLY A 582 44.24 37.05 19.38
CA GLY A 582 43.35 38.22 19.44
C GLY A 582 43.84 39.25 20.38
N SER A 583 43.00 40.22 20.76
CA SER A 583 43.30 41.17 21.81
C SER A 583 41.99 41.71 22.41
N TYR A 584 42.06 42.17 23.64
CA TYR A 584 40.97 42.78 24.35
C TYR A 584 41.30 44.16 24.88
N HIS A 585 40.29 44.92 25.28
CA HIS A 585 40.39 46.23 25.88
C HIS A 585 39.72 46.17 27.24
N GLU A 586 40.44 46.59 28.32
CA GLU A 586 39.97 46.40 29.71
C GLU A 586 38.59 47.01 30.00
N VAL A 587 38.21 48.09 29.28
CA VAL A 587 36.96 48.84 29.53
C VAL A 587 35.89 48.53 28.46
N ASP A 588 36.30 48.37 27.19
CA ASP A 588 35.38 48.29 26.06
C ASP A 588 35.10 46.84 25.58
N SER A 589 35.78 45.84 26.14
CA SER A 589 35.54 44.44 25.78
C SER A 589 34.37 43.86 26.61
N SER A 590 33.52 43.14 25.94
CA SER A 590 32.38 42.44 26.49
C SER A 590 32.08 41.12 25.76
N GLU A 591 31.33 40.23 26.40
CA GLU A 591 30.85 39.00 25.75
C GLU A 591 30.16 39.30 24.42
N MET A 592 29.30 40.32 24.39
CA MET A 592 28.58 40.72 23.15
C MET A 592 29.54 41.19 22.05
N ALA A 593 30.58 41.97 22.43
CA ALA A 593 31.57 42.45 21.45
C ALA A 593 32.36 41.31 20.80
N PHE A 594 32.73 40.29 21.60
CA PHE A 594 33.42 39.07 21.12
C PHE A 594 32.50 38.15 20.35
N LYS A 595 31.23 38.05 20.71
CA LYS A 595 30.21 37.32 19.96
C LYS A 595 30.03 37.91 18.56
N ILE A 596 29.94 39.25 18.47
CA ILE A 596 29.87 39.94 17.18
C ILE A 596 31.15 39.78 16.39
N ALA A 597 32.34 39.92 17.02
CA ALA A 597 33.64 39.74 16.38
C ALA A 597 33.80 38.33 15.81
N GLY A 598 33.40 37.30 16.54
CA GLY A 598 33.38 35.90 16.10
C GLY A 598 32.47 35.70 14.88
N SER A 599 31.26 36.21 14.94
CA SER A 599 30.30 36.18 13.81
C SER A 599 30.84 36.85 12.54
N MET A 600 31.41 38.05 12.69
CA MET A 600 31.98 38.77 11.57
C MET A 600 33.20 38.06 10.99
N ALA A 601 34.14 37.64 11.84
CA ALA A 601 35.33 36.89 11.44
C ALA A 601 34.98 35.67 10.62
N PHE A 602 34.00 34.87 11.10
CA PHE A 602 33.54 33.67 10.38
C PHE A 602 32.96 34.01 9.01
N LYS A 603 32.05 34.99 8.92
CA LYS A 603 31.42 35.39 7.64
C LYS A 603 32.43 35.89 6.63
N GLU A 604 33.42 36.69 7.07
CA GLU A 604 34.48 37.23 6.21
C GLU A 604 35.46 36.13 5.78
N ALA A 605 35.87 35.24 6.68
CA ALA A 605 36.70 34.10 6.38
C ALA A 605 36.04 33.18 5.37
N MET A 606 34.77 32.89 5.59
CA MET A 606 33.99 31.98 4.73
C MET A 606 33.89 32.50 3.29
N ARG A 607 33.67 33.82 3.08
CA ARG A 607 33.66 34.40 1.74
C ARG A 607 34.98 34.26 1.00
N LYS A 608 36.12 34.13 1.71
CA LYS A 608 37.44 33.93 1.15
C LYS A 608 37.80 32.44 0.98
N ALA A 609 37.08 31.57 1.66
CA ALA A 609 37.37 30.15 1.71
C ALA A 609 36.77 29.33 0.56
N ASP A 610 36.33 30.00 -0.53
CA ASP A 610 35.68 29.36 -1.68
C ASP A 610 34.43 28.56 -1.28
N PRO A 611 33.39 29.26 -0.78
CA PRO A 611 32.19 28.59 -0.28
C PRO A 611 31.38 27.97 -1.42
N VAL A 612 30.79 26.78 -1.14
CA VAL A 612 30.00 25.99 -2.07
C VAL A 612 28.71 25.50 -1.43
N LEU A 613 27.70 25.22 -2.27
CA LEU A 613 26.48 24.53 -1.85
C LEU A 613 26.67 23.02 -1.94
N THR A 614 26.11 22.31 -0.99
CA THR A 614 25.95 20.86 -1.02
C THR A 614 24.47 20.49 -1.04
N GLU A 615 24.16 19.37 -1.68
CA GLU A 615 22.82 18.82 -1.84
C GLU A 615 22.75 17.41 -1.28
N PRO A 616 21.56 16.96 -0.77
CA PRO A 616 21.38 15.60 -0.32
C PRO A 616 21.37 14.63 -1.50
N ILE A 617 22.20 13.60 -1.40
CA ILE A 617 22.28 12.48 -2.34
C ILE A 617 21.54 11.28 -1.73
N MET A 618 20.67 10.70 -2.52
CA MET A 618 19.89 9.52 -2.15
C MET A 618 20.52 8.27 -2.74
N LYS A 619 20.60 7.20 -1.94
CA LYS A 619 20.85 5.86 -2.45
C LYS A 619 19.52 5.32 -2.96
N VAL A 620 19.46 5.07 -4.25
CA VAL A 620 18.25 4.61 -4.96
C VAL A 620 18.46 3.18 -5.41
N SER A 621 17.59 2.26 -5.02
CA SER A 621 17.59 0.87 -5.47
C SER A 621 16.36 0.63 -6.33
N VAL A 622 16.55 0.31 -7.60
CA VAL A 622 15.47 0.08 -8.58
C VAL A 622 15.48 -1.36 -9.03
N THR A 623 14.39 -2.07 -8.79
CA THR A 623 14.17 -3.43 -9.32
C THR A 623 13.29 -3.37 -10.55
N THR A 624 13.74 -3.95 -11.65
CA THR A 624 13.04 -3.94 -12.93
C THR A 624 13.27 -5.24 -13.70
N PRO A 625 12.30 -5.71 -14.51
CA PRO A 625 12.55 -6.78 -15.47
C PRO A 625 13.65 -6.40 -16.46
N ASP A 626 14.35 -7.42 -16.98
CA ASP A 626 15.49 -7.22 -17.91
C ASP A 626 15.12 -6.40 -19.15
N ASP A 627 13.89 -6.54 -19.65
CA ASP A 627 13.39 -5.82 -20.84
C ASP A 627 13.41 -4.29 -20.68
N TYR A 628 13.30 -3.78 -19.46
CA TYR A 628 13.26 -2.35 -19.16
C TYR A 628 14.56 -1.81 -18.53
N LEU A 629 15.57 -2.66 -18.37
CA LEU A 629 16.84 -2.29 -17.71
C LEU A 629 17.50 -1.08 -18.39
N GLY A 630 17.54 -1.08 -19.71
CA GLY A 630 18.14 0.02 -20.49
C GLY A 630 17.43 1.36 -20.27
N ASP A 631 16.10 1.36 -20.24
CA ASP A 631 15.30 2.56 -20.00
C ASP A 631 15.49 3.11 -18.58
N VAL A 632 15.59 2.22 -17.59
CA VAL A 632 15.84 2.59 -16.20
C VAL A 632 17.22 3.19 -16.03
N ILE A 633 18.27 2.59 -16.60
CA ILE A 633 19.65 3.11 -16.57
C ILE A 633 19.71 4.49 -17.25
N GLY A 634 19.07 4.63 -18.40
CA GLY A 634 19.00 5.90 -19.13
C GLY A 634 18.31 7.01 -18.33
N ASP A 635 17.21 6.70 -17.65
CA ASP A 635 16.50 7.68 -16.83
C ASP A 635 17.29 8.09 -15.59
N ILE A 636 17.88 7.14 -14.85
CA ILE A 636 18.76 7.42 -13.71
C ILE A 636 19.93 8.31 -14.14
N SER A 637 20.56 8.01 -15.25
CA SER A 637 21.69 8.80 -15.77
C SER A 637 21.24 10.22 -16.16
N SER A 638 20.05 10.37 -16.75
CA SER A 638 19.50 11.69 -17.10
C SER A 638 19.22 12.57 -15.88
N ARG A 639 19.03 11.93 -14.69
CA ARG A 639 18.79 12.58 -13.40
C ARG A 639 20.07 12.82 -12.59
N ARG A 640 21.21 12.93 -13.25
CA ARG A 640 22.53 13.08 -12.61
C ARG A 640 22.88 11.89 -11.68
N GLY A 641 22.24 10.74 -11.87
CA GLY A 641 22.46 9.54 -11.08
C GLY A 641 23.76 8.84 -11.49
N ALA A 642 24.54 8.41 -10.51
CA ALA A 642 25.70 7.58 -10.67
C ALA A 642 25.34 6.14 -10.28
N ILE A 643 25.41 5.20 -11.23
CA ILE A 643 25.14 3.79 -10.96
C ILE A 643 26.33 3.20 -10.20
N GLU A 644 26.05 2.57 -9.06
CA GLU A 644 27.05 1.96 -8.18
C GLU A 644 27.21 0.45 -8.45
N SER A 645 26.08 -0.26 -8.54
CA SER A 645 26.06 -1.70 -8.83
C SER A 645 24.77 -2.12 -9.54
N MET A 646 24.82 -3.32 -10.13
CA MET A 646 23.67 -4.03 -10.68
C MET A 646 23.74 -5.47 -10.20
N GLU A 647 22.64 -5.98 -9.67
CA GLU A 647 22.56 -7.32 -9.09
C GLU A 647 21.37 -8.07 -9.66
N PRO A 648 21.52 -9.32 -10.09
CA PRO A 648 20.41 -10.15 -10.52
C PRO A 648 19.52 -10.50 -9.31
N VAL A 649 18.22 -10.33 -9.47
CA VAL A 649 17.21 -10.66 -8.45
C VAL A 649 16.09 -11.50 -9.08
N SER A 650 15.28 -12.14 -8.26
CA SER A 650 14.13 -12.88 -8.76
C SER A 650 13.21 -11.95 -9.56
N GLY A 651 13.05 -12.23 -10.86
CA GLY A 651 12.20 -11.47 -11.77
C GLY A 651 12.85 -10.28 -12.47
N GLY A 652 14.21 -10.15 -12.46
CA GLY A 652 14.93 -9.11 -13.20
C GLY A 652 16.24 -8.67 -12.58
N GLN A 653 16.54 -7.38 -12.65
CA GLN A 653 17.77 -6.76 -12.14
C GLN A 653 17.43 -5.69 -11.10
N MET A 654 18.28 -5.60 -10.08
CA MET A 654 18.29 -4.49 -9.12
C MET A 654 19.46 -3.54 -9.46
N VAL A 655 19.12 -2.30 -9.78
CA VAL A 655 20.08 -1.22 -10.05
C VAL A 655 20.22 -0.37 -8.81
N ILE A 656 21.44 -0.23 -8.28
CA ILE A 656 21.75 0.65 -7.14
C ILE A 656 22.47 1.87 -7.67
N ALA A 657 21.98 3.05 -7.34
CA ALA A 657 22.53 4.32 -7.81
C ALA A 657 22.49 5.40 -6.74
N SER A 658 23.43 6.35 -6.82
CA SER A 658 23.41 7.59 -6.07
C SER A 658 22.80 8.70 -6.91
N VAL A 659 21.68 9.30 -6.48
CA VAL A 659 20.95 10.34 -7.23
C VAL A 659 20.64 11.53 -6.32
N PRO A 660 20.83 12.77 -6.78
CA PRO A 660 20.41 13.96 -6.02
C PRO A 660 18.91 13.96 -5.74
N LEU A 661 18.53 14.31 -4.51
CA LEU A 661 17.11 14.39 -4.12
C LEU A 661 16.28 15.30 -5.03
N ALA A 662 16.86 16.42 -5.46
CA ALA A 662 16.20 17.36 -6.36
C ALA A 662 15.74 16.73 -7.68
N GLU A 663 16.45 15.71 -8.18
CA GLU A 663 16.17 15.03 -9.44
C GLU A 663 15.19 13.84 -9.27
N MET A 664 14.89 13.46 -8.01
CA MET A 664 13.99 12.33 -7.72
C MET A 664 12.51 12.70 -7.71
N PHE A 665 12.17 14.00 -7.75
CA PHE A 665 10.77 14.40 -7.84
C PHE A 665 10.14 13.90 -9.14
N GLY A 666 8.95 13.26 -9.03
CA GLY A 666 8.25 12.64 -10.14
C GLY A 666 8.87 11.33 -10.67
N TYR A 667 9.91 10.79 -10.01
CA TYR A 667 10.57 9.56 -10.46
C TYR A 667 9.65 8.34 -10.42
N ALA A 668 8.79 8.21 -9.41
CA ALA A 668 7.84 7.10 -9.30
C ALA A 668 6.96 6.98 -10.55
N THR A 669 6.41 8.09 -11.01
CA THR A 669 5.56 8.16 -12.20
C THR A 669 6.36 7.88 -13.48
N ALA A 670 7.56 8.42 -13.59
CA ALA A 670 8.45 8.17 -14.72
C ALA A 670 8.83 6.68 -14.81
N LEU A 671 9.22 6.07 -13.68
CA LEU A 671 9.57 4.66 -13.62
C LEU A 671 8.38 3.76 -14.02
N ARG A 672 7.20 4.00 -13.45
CA ARG A 672 5.97 3.25 -13.78
C ARG A 672 5.62 3.35 -15.26
N SER A 673 5.70 4.54 -15.82
CA SER A 673 5.42 4.76 -17.25
C SER A 673 6.41 3.99 -18.15
N ARG A 674 7.70 4.00 -17.84
CA ARG A 674 8.75 3.33 -18.62
C ARG A 674 8.73 1.81 -18.48
N THR A 675 8.36 1.31 -17.32
CA THR A 675 8.35 -0.14 -17.01
C THR A 675 6.96 -0.77 -17.06
N GLN A 676 5.97 -0.05 -17.56
CA GLN A 676 4.56 -0.50 -17.56
C GLN A 676 4.07 -0.92 -16.15
N GLY A 677 4.53 -0.22 -15.11
CA GLY A 677 4.18 -0.50 -13.73
C GLY A 677 4.95 -1.67 -13.08
N ARG A 678 5.89 -2.31 -13.78
CA ARG A 678 6.66 -3.46 -13.27
C ARG A 678 7.88 -3.08 -12.45
N GLY A 679 8.39 -1.85 -12.62
CA GLY A 679 9.53 -1.34 -11.86
C GLY A 679 9.09 -0.85 -10.49
N VAL A 680 9.89 -1.18 -9.47
CA VAL A 680 9.74 -0.67 -8.11
C VAL A 680 11.04 -0.05 -7.66
N TYR A 681 10.98 0.95 -6.77
CA TYR A 681 12.20 1.54 -6.23
C TYR A 681 12.05 1.88 -4.75
N THR A 682 13.19 1.95 -4.09
CA THR A 682 13.33 2.51 -2.75
C THR A 682 14.43 3.58 -2.77
N MET A 683 14.35 4.55 -1.87
CA MET A 683 15.41 5.54 -1.72
C MET A 683 15.64 5.87 -0.25
N GLU A 684 16.92 6.01 0.10
CA GLU A 684 17.39 6.33 1.44
C GLU A 684 18.37 7.49 1.39
N PRO A 685 18.40 8.40 2.39
CA PRO A 685 19.44 9.40 2.50
C PRO A 685 20.83 8.74 2.60
N SER A 686 21.81 9.20 1.82
CA SER A 686 23.14 8.65 1.82
C SER A 686 24.17 9.65 2.35
N LYS A 687 24.37 10.73 1.63
CA LYS A 687 25.40 11.74 1.94
C LYS A 687 25.00 13.10 1.38
N PHE A 688 25.74 14.13 1.75
CA PHE A 688 25.72 15.40 1.04
C PHE A 688 26.87 15.45 0.03
N ALA A 689 26.63 15.96 -1.15
CA ALA A 689 27.65 16.17 -2.16
C ALA A 689 27.57 17.59 -2.74
N GLU A 690 28.67 18.06 -3.27
CA GLU A 690 28.78 19.39 -3.83
C GLU A 690 27.89 19.56 -5.07
N VAL A 691 27.14 20.67 -5.13
CA VAL A 691 26.29 21.01 -6.27
C VAL A 691 27.14 21.51 -7.43
N PRO A 692 26.92 21.06 -8.68
CA PRO A 692 27.59 21.61 -9.85
C PRO A 692 27.41 23.13 -9.97
N LYS A 693 28.47 23.85 -10.36
CA LYS A 693 28.51 25.31 -10.32
C LYS A 693 27.35 25.99 -11.07
N SER A 694 26.94 25.44 -12.22
CA SER A 694 25.80 25.98 -12.99
C SER A 694 24.49 25.94 -12.21
N ILE A 695 24.24 24.82 -11.52
CA ILE A 695 23.04 24.60 -10.69
C ILE A 695 23.13 25.44 -9.41
N GLN A 696 24.31 25.53 -8.80
CA GLN A 696 24.56 26.40 -7.65
C GLN A 696 24.18 27.86 -7.94
N ASP A 697 24.60 28.36 -9.08
CA ASP A 697 24.32 29.76 -9.49
C ASP A 697 22.79 29.97 -9.67
N GLU A 698 22.07 29.01 -10.20
CA GLU A 698 20.62 29.05 -10.33
C GLU A 698 19.91 29.06 -8.97
N ILE A 699 20.34 28.18 -8.04
CA ILE A 699 19.79 28.10 -6.68
C ILE A 699 20.00 29.43 -5.94
N ILE A 700 21.21 30.00 -6.02
CA ILE A 700 21.53 31.29 -5.38
C ILE A 700 20.66 32.42 -5.95
N LYS A 701 20.50 32.48 -7.28
CA LYS A 701 19.63 33.48 -7.94
C LYS A 701 18.17 33.31 -7.51
N ALA A 702 17.65 32.07 -7.49
CA ALA A 702 16.27 31.81 -7.11
C ALA A 702 16.00 32.16 -5.63
N ARG A 703 16.97 31.95 -4.74
CA ARG A 703 16.86 32.26 -3.31
C ARG A 703 16.88 33.79 -3.10
N ASN A 704 17.81 34.51 -3.76
CA ASN A 704 17.92 35.95 -3.66
C ASN A 704 16.74 36.68 -4.25
N ALA A 705 16.02 36.10 -5.21
CA ALA A 705 14.78 36.65 -5.75
C ALA A 705 13.57 36.52 -4.81
N LYS A 706 13.63 35.61 -3.84
CA LYS A 706 12.58 35.38 -2.82
C LYS A 706 12.83 36.10 -1.49
N ALA A 707 14.07 36.55 -1.24
CA ALA A 707 14.47 37.34 -0.08
C ALA A 707 14.29 38.83 -0.34
#